data_c14dba6bd49d0351c02a03bb44365569
#
_entry.id   c14dba6bd49d0351c02a03bb44365569
#
_cell.length_a   1.000
_cell.length_b   1.000
_cell.length_c   1.000
_cell.angle_alpha   90.00
_cell.angle_beta   90.00
_cell.angle_gamma   90.00
#
_symmetry.space_group_name_H-M   'P 1'
#
loop_
_entity.id
_entity.type
_entity.pdbx_description
1 polymer ?
#
loop_
_entity_poly.entity_id
_entity_poly.type
_entity_poly.pdbx_seq_one_letter_code
_entity_poly.pdbx_strand_id
1 'polypeptide(L)'
;MQHFLWPWSAPRQAIASPYPTHAAMQQRSRRLAAISQAWKALEQQPSLVQRVVRLRHGQLERERGPASAADWLTGAFAERLLPRLERVSAQYRLGAMGHGTAARLCGHAAQEKGAAAAAGTLWELMRRFNQLPDMARADVDRLAGDIASFIFAELVQLHGQNGGESDWRYSHSLYLTAATLTREFRQTPPLWQKVTTRLFAPEEVTPAIMRMQGESWWKGRLRRLAAEWREHLQIALAQVSKTRSPYASRATIAEWREQKRRTRDFLQGMELEDEEGNRISLIDKHDGSVANPAIRRCELMTRIRGFETICNEMGYIGEFCTLTAPARYHATLSSGQHNPKWGGASPAETQRYLCQLWQKVRARLHREQIRLFGIRVAEPHHDGTPHWHLLLFMRPQQAAQVRQILTEYACQQDSEELIGEKARKARFHTTAIDPQKGSATGYIAKYIAKNIDGYALDGERDSESGEPLRDCAAAVSAWAGRWHIRQFQFVGGAPVTVWRELRRLTQGEGLSAELAEARAAADSGDWAAYVNVQGGPFVRRDELAVRVWYQQAKECNSWGEEIMRIKGVYLNALDDKQPLLTRLVSWKLVPKRKAEAGPVEQNASACSSSSVINCTRIARRPGLLARLNHWPEPTVKNRAKPAGEGGLYSQNAPP
;
A
#
# COMPACT_ATOMS: atom_id res chain seq x y z
N MET A 1 27.54 48.28 76.09
CA MET A 1 26.75 49.39 75.52
C MET A 1 25.63 48.79 74.69
N GLN A 2 24.39 48.79 75.20
CA GLN A 2 23.22 48.31 74.42
C GLN A 2 22.83 49.47 73.48
N HIS A 3 22.96 49.25 72.19
CA HIS A 3 22.45 50.13 71.16
C HIS A 3 20.92 50.02 71.14
N PHE A 4 20.22 51.04 71.65
CA PHE A 4 18.80 51.21 71.44
C PHE A 4 18.55 51.50 69.96
N LEU A 5 18.07 50.50 69.24
CA LEU A 5 17.53 50.71 67.91
C LEU A 5 16.14 51.32 68.06
N TRP A 6 15.97 52.56 67.59
CA TRP A 6 14.68 53.21 67.53
C TRP A 6 13.76 52.44 66.53
N PRO A 7 12.44 52.38 66.83
CA PRO A 7 11.51 51.66 65.97
C PRO A 7 11.55 52.07 64.48
N TRP A 8 11.97 53.28 64.17
CA TRP A 8 12.15 53.79 62.79
C TRP A 8 13.50 53.46 62.17
N SER A 9 14.45 52.92 62.89
CA SER A 9 15.73 52.42 62.35
C SER A 9 15.75 50.90 62.12
N ALA A 10 14.66 50.21 62.44
CA ALA A 10 14.50 48.81 61.98
C ALA A 10 14.50 48.79 60.49
N PRO A 11 15.27 47.83 59.84
CA PRO A 11 15.23 47.67 58.39
C PRO A 11 13.76 47.46 58.02
N ARG A 12 13.22 48.38 57.23
CA ARG A 12 11.86 48.20 56.66
C ARG A 12 11.84 46.86 55.96
N GLN A 13 11.10 45.92 56.50
CA GLN A 13 10.77 44.73 55.72
C GLN A 13 10.19 45.26 54.42
N ALA A 14 10.83 44.89 53.32
CA ALA A 14 10.34 45.27 52.00
C ALA A 14 8.91 44.69 51.84
N ILE A 15 7.91 45.57 52.02
CA ILE A 15 6.52 45.25 51.77
C ILE A 15 6.51 44.88 50.27
N ALA A 16 6.30 43.59 49.95
CA ALA A 16 6.19 43.17 48.60
C ALA A 16 5.12 44.02 47.89
N SER A 17 5.51 44.79 46.89
CA SER A 17 4.58 45.64 46.16
C SER A 17 3.39 44.79 45.72
N PRO A 18 2.14 45.18 46.01
CA PRO A 18 0.95 44.46 45.57
C PRO A 18 0.82 44.47 44.03
N TYR A 19 1.62 45.29 43.35
CA TYR A 19 1.63 45.40 41.90
C TYR A 19 2.75 44.54 41.32
N PRO A 20 2.48 43.77 40.24
CA PRO A 20 3.50 43.01 39.58
C PRO A 20 4.59 43.92 39.02
N THR A 21 5.85 43.52 39.14
CA THR A 21 6.98 44.25 38.54
C THR A 21 6.81 44.36 37.03
N HIS A 22 7.42 45.40 36.43
CA HIS A 22 7.41 45.60 34.98
C HIS A 22 7.91 44.34 34.24
N ALA A 23 8.94 43.67 34.76
CA ALA A 23 9.43 42.39 34.21
C ALA A 23 8.37 41.28 34.28
N ALA A 24 7.63 41.17 35.38
CA ALA A 24 6.53 40.19 35.53
C ALA A 24 5.37 40.51 34.58
N MET A 25 5.04 41.78 34.36
CA MET A 25 4.03 42.19 33.38
C MET A 25 4.48 41.88 31.95
N GLN A 26 5.73 42.13 31.57
CA GLN A 26 6.29 41.77 30.29
C GLN A 26 6.29 40.23 30.06
N GLN A 27 6.68 39.47 31.10
CA GLN A 27 6.65 38.01 31.03
C GLN A 27 5.23 37.47 30.82
N ARG A 28 4.25 38.04 31.54
CA ARG A 28 2.82 37.68 31.37
C ARG A 28 2.32 38.01 29.97
N SER A 29 2.67 39.18 29.43
CA SER A 29 2.30 39.60 28.08
C SER A 29 2.89 38.66 27.03
N ARG A 30 4.19 38.31 27.15
CA ARG A 30 4.84 37.32 26.25
C ARG A 30 4.17 35.97 26.31
N ARG A 31 3.81 35.49 27.52
CA ARG A 31 3.11 34.21 27.69
C ARG A 31 1.72 34.22 27.03
N LEU A 32 0.94 35.29 27.20
CA LEU A 32 -0.37 35.43 26.55
C LEU A 32 -0.25 35.49 25.02
N ALA A 33 0.75 36.21 24.52
CA ALA A 33 1.04 36.24 23.08
C ALA A 33 1.40 34.85 22.52
N ALA A 34 2.25 34.10 23.23
CA ALA A 34 2.62 32.71 22.82
C ALA A 34 1.41 31.78 22.83
N ILE A 35 0.53 31.86 23.82
CA ILE A 35 -0.73 31.09 23.88
C ILE A 35 -1.63 31.44 22.69
N SER A 36 -1.82 32.74 22.41
CA SER A 36 -2.64 33.21 21.29
C SER A 36 -2.08 32.72 19.96
N GLN A 37 -0.75 32.78 19.78
CA GLN A 37 -0.08 32.28 18.57
C GLN A 37 -0.25 30.78 18.42
N ALA A 38 -0.12 30.00 19.50
CA ALA A 38 -0.31 28.53 19.46
C ALA A 38 -1.75 28.16 19.09
N TRP A 39 -2.75 28.87 19.58
CA TRP A 39 -4.15 28.66 19.16
C TRP A 39 -4.38 29.00 17.68
N LYS A 40 -3.86 30.15 17.23
CA LYS A 40 -3.94 30.51 15.79
C LYS A 40 -3.28 29.47 14.89
N ALA A 41 -2.11 28.96 15.31
CA ALA A 41 -1.44 27.91 14.57
C ALA A 41 -2.24 26.59 14.56
N LEU A 42 -2.95 26.27 15.66
CA LEU A 42 -3.84 25.12 15.72
C LEU A 42 -5.05 25.27 14.79
N GLU A 43 -5.64 26.46 14.72
CA GLU A 43 -6.80 26.74 13.84
C GLU A 43 -6.48 26.53 12.35
N GLN A 44 -5.22 26.67 11.96
CA GLN A 44 -4.74 26.41 10.60
C GLN A 44 -4.52 24.92 10.30
N GLN A 45 -4.57 24.06 11.33
CA GLN A 45 -4.39 22.63 11.15
C GLN A 45 -5.72 21.95 10.77
N PRO A 46 -5.66 20.77 10.10
CA PRO A 46 -6.84 19.97 9.82
C PRO A 46 -7.68 19.67 11.07
N SER A 47 -8.99 19.55 10.90
CA SER A 47 -9.98 19.39 11.99
C SER A 47 -9.67 18.18 12.90
N LEU A 48 -9.12 17.10 12.32
CA LEU A 48 -8.68 15.93 13.09
C LEU A 48 -7.55 16.28 14.09
N VAL A 49 -6.62 17.16 13.68
CA VAL A 49 -5.52 17.63 14.53
C VAL A 49 -6.07 18.53 15.64
N GLN A 50 -6.90 19.50 15.25
CA GLN A 50 -7.56 20.40 16.19
C GLN A 50 -8.29 19.63 17.29
N ARG A 51 -9.06 18.60 16.92
CA ARG A 51 -9.80 17.75 17.87
C ARG A 51 -8.88 17.06 18.86
N VAL A 52 -7.81 16.42 18.39
CA VAL A 52 -6.87 15.69 19.26
C VAL A 52 -6.17 16.65 20.23
N VAL A 53 -5.72 17.81 19.75
CA VAL A 53 -5.02 18.80 20.57
C VAL A 53 -5.96 19.43 21.59
N ARG A 54 -7.18 19.83 21.19
CA ARG A 54 -8.20 20.40 22.11
C ARG A 54 -8.62 19.40 23.19
N LEU A 55 -8.81 18.12 22.83
CA LEU A 55 -9.11 17.08 23.82
C LEU A 55 -7.98 16.91 24.82
N ARG A 56 -6.73 16.90 24.38
CA ARG A 56 -5.58 16.79 25.29
C ARG A 56 -5.41 18.03 26.17
N HIS A 57 -5.58 19.22 25.61
CA HIS A 57 -5.56 20.49 26.37
C HIS A 57 -6.63 20.46 27.47
N GLY A 58 -7.89 20.20 27.14
CA GLY A 58 -8.98 20.15 28.11
C GLY A 58 -8.83 19.05 29.16
N GLN A 59 -8.20 17.92 28.81
CA GLN A 59 -7.84 16.90 29.79
C GLN A 59 -6.82 17.44 30.80
N LEU A 60 -5.73 18.05 30.32
CA LEU A 60 -4.71 18.64 31.19
C LEU A 60 -5.24 19.75 32.06
N GLU A 61 -6.15 20.56 31.52
CA GLU A 61 -6.81 21.64 32.28
C GLU A 61 -7.61 21.09 33.45
N ARG A 62 -8.35 19.98 33.26
CA ARG A 62 -9.10 19.33 34.35
C ARG A 62 -8.20 18.60 35.34
N GLU A 63 -7.12 17.93 34.86
CA GLU A 63 -6.24 17.12 35.72
C GLU A 63 -5.21 17.95 36.49
N ARG A 64 -4.69 19.03 35.88
CA ARG A 64 -3.51 19.77 36.35
C ARG A 64 -3.68 21.30 36.40
N GLY A 65 -4.86 21.78 36.02
CA GLY A 65 -5.20 23.19 35.98
C GLY A 65 -4.79 23.92 34.69
N PRO A 66 -5.31 25.16 34.51
CA PRO A 66 -5.17 25.94 33.27
C PRO A 66 -3.71 26.34 32.96
N ALA A 67 -2.87 26.52 33.95
CA ALA A 67 -1.46 26.85 33.75
C ALA A 67 -0.71 25.71 33.05
N SER A 68 -0.90 24.47 33.50
CA SER A 68 -0.28 23.29 32.92
C SER A 68 -0.77 23.02 31.50
N ALA A 69 -2.05 23.27 31.22
CA ALA A 69 -2.61 23.15 29.86
C ALA A 69 -1.99 24.18 28.91
N ALA A 70 -1.83 25.45 29.38
CA ALA A 70 -1.19 26.49 28.60
C ALA A 70 0.30 26.21 28.35
N ASP A 71 1.04 25.72 29.35
CA ASP A 71 2.45 25.34 29.19
C ASP A 71 2.61 24.16 28.22
N TRP A 72 1.70 23.18 28.25
CA TRP A 72 1.68 22.12 27.27
C TRP A 72 1.38 22.65 25.86
N LEU A 73 0.45 23.59 25.71
CA LEU A 73 0.09 24.17 24.41
C LEU A 73 1.26 24.94 23.78
N THR A 74 1.96 25.77 24.57
CA THR A 74 3.07 26.58 24.06
C THR A 74 4.35 25.79 23.86
N GLY A 75 4.66 24.82 24.74
CA GLY A 75 5.88 24.00 24.66
C GLY A 75 5.67 22.72 23.87
N ALA A 76 4.87 21.77 24.40
CA ALA A 76 4.77 20.45 23.80
C ALA A 76 4.05 20.45 22.43
N PHE A 77 2.99 21.25 22.28
CA PHE A 77 2.30 21.37 21.01
C PHE A 77 3.07 22.28 20.05
N ALA A 78 3.23 23.58 20.39
CA ALA A 78 3.74 24.55 19.42
C ALA A 78 5.20 24.32 19.03
N GLU A 79 6.08 23.96 19.98
CA GLU A 79 7.51 23.79 19.70
C GLU A 79 7.89 22.41 19.18
N ARG A 80 7.15 21.35 19.56
CA ARG A 80 7.53 19.96 19.23
C ARG A 80 6.57 19.27 18.30
N LEU A 81 5.26 19.38 18.54
CA LEU A 81 4.27 18.64 17.75
C LEU A 81 3.93 19.35 16.44
N LEU A 82 3.74 20.66 16.46
CA LEU A 82 3.42 21.45 15.28
C LEU A 82 4.45 21.30 14.14
N PRO A 83 5.78 21.39 14.40
CA PRO A 83 6.76 21.16 13.34
C PRO A 83 6.70 19.75 12.73
N ARG A 84 6.30 18.72 13.51
CA ARG A 84 6.10 17.36 13.01
C ARG A 84 4.90 17.29 12.06
N LEU A 85 3.79 17.94 12.44
CA LEU A 85 2.56 18.01 11.63
C LEU A 85 2.79 18.77 10.32
N GLU A 86 3.53 19.87 10.38
CA GLU A 86 3.90 20.67 9.21
C GLU A 86 4.81 19.88 8.26
N ARG A 87 5.79 19.15 8.79
CA ARG A 87 6.67 18.28 8.00
C ARG A 87 5.88 17.19 7.26
N VAL A 88 4.88 16.60 7.91
CA VAL A 88 3.96 15.66 7.28
C VAL A 88 3.12 16.37 6.23
N SER A 89 2.46 17.47 6.59
CA SER A 89 1.58 18.20 5.68
C SER A 89 2.30 18.73 4.44
N ALA A 90 3.57 19.14 4.56
CA ALA A 90 4.41 19.58 3.44
C ALA A 90 4.61 18.51 2.35
N GLN A 91 4.48 17.22 2.72
CA GLN A 91 4.58 16.12 1.74
C GLN A 91 3.32 16.01 0.86
N TYR A 92 2.18 16.51 1.34
CA TYR A 92 0.88 16.41 0.67
C TYR A 92 0.39 17.74 0.13
N ARG A 93 0.59 18.85 0.85
CA ARG A 93 0.14 20.18 0.44
C ARG A 93 0.79 20.60 -0.87
N LEU A 94 0.00 21.24 -1.71
CA LEU A 94 0.50 21.99 -2.85
C LEU A 94 1.07 23.32 -2.35
N GLY A 95 2.24 23.69 -2.88
CA GLY A 95 2.84 24.98 -2.62
C GLY A 95 1.98 26.12 -3.17
N ALA A 96 2.15 27.32 -2.63
CA ALA A 96 1.57 28.50 -3.23
C ALA A 96 2.20 28.69 -4.61
N MET A 97 1.37 28.55 -5.66
CA MET A 97 1.79 28.83 -7.01
C MET A 97 1.70 30.34 -7.21
N GLY A 98 2.81 30.97 -7.62
CA GLY A 98 2.78 32.37 -8.02
C GLY A 98 1.89 32.56 -9.25
N HIS A 99 1.14 33.67 -9.33
CA HIS A 99 0.28 33.97 -10.47
C HIS A 99 1.00 33.84 -11.83
N GLY A 100 2.28 34.14 -11.91
CA GLY A 100 3.07 34.00 -13.14
C GLY A 100 3.39 32.55 -13.52
N THR A 101 3.39 31.59 -12.57
CA THR A 101 3.57 30.17 -12.86
C THR A 101 2.24 29.54 -13.28
N ALA A 102 1.15 29.89 -12.64
CA ALA A 102 -0.19 29.47 -13.05
C ALA A 102 -0.52 29.98 -14.46
N ALA A 103 -0.22 31.24 -14.75
CA ALA A 103 -0.38 31.83 -16.08
C ALA A 103 0.47 31.12 -17.14
N ARG A 104 1.70 30.66 -16.81
CA ARG A 104 2.56 29.91 -17.74
C ARG A 104 2.07 28.49 -17.99
N LEU A 105 1.46 27.84 -17.00
CA LEU A 105 0.90 26.49 -17.17
C LEU A 105 -0.38 26.49 -18.01
N CYS A 106 -1.19 27.52 -17.86
CA CYS A 106 -2.44 27.71 -18.60
C CYS A 106 -2.27 28.58 -19.86
N GLY A 107 -1.08 29.12 -20.11
CA GLY A 107 -0.86 30.29 -20.97
C GLY A 107 -0.23 30.02 -22.31
N HIS A 108 -0.34 28.84 -22.87
CA HIS A 108 0.20 28.68 -24.23
C HIS A 108 -0.67 29.31 -25.31
N ALA A 109 -1.76 29.98 -24.96
CA ALA A 109 -2.61 30.42 -26.03
C ALA A 109 -3.80 31.33 -25.78
N ALA A 110 -4.06 31.77 -24.65
CA ALA A 110 -5.23 32.64 -24.50
C ALA A 110 -4.84 34.09 -24.57
N GLN A 111 -5.65 34.86 -25.29
CA GLN A 111 -5.83 36.27 -25.01
C GLN A 111 -5.78 36.44 -23.47
N GLU A 112 -5.12 37.47 -22.98
CA GLU A 112 -4.81 37.69 -21.53
C GLU A 112 -5.97 37.38 -20.54
N LYS A 113 -7.23 37.60 -20.97
CA LYS A 113 -8.44 37.32 -20.17
C LYS A 113 -8.70 35.83 -19.92
N GLY A 114 -8.43 34.96 -20.90
CA GLY A 114 -8.63 33.50 -20.76
C GLY A 114 -7.59 32.85 -19.85
N ALA A 115 -6.32 33.25 -19.96
CA ALA A 115 -5.25 32.79 -19.12
C ALA A 115 -5.45 33.16 -17.65
N ALA A 116 -5.95 34.37 -17.37
CA ALA A 116 -6.26 34.80 -16.01
C ALA A 116 -7.41 34.00 -15.38
N ALA A 117 -8.44 33.66 -16.15
CA ALA A 117 -9.57 32.84 -15.70
C ALA A 117 -9.13 31.40 -15.39
N ALA A 118 -8.34 30.78 -16.29
CA ALA A 118 -7.79 29.43 -16.08
C ALA A 118 -6.83 29.38 -14.87
N ALA A 119 -5.98 30.38 -14.70
CA ALA A 119 -5.12 30.52 -13.53
C ALA A 119 -5.90 30.66 -12.23
N GLY A 120 -7.00 31.41 -12.24
CA GLY A 120 -7.92 31.54 -11.10
C GLY A 120 -8.58 30.21 -10.75
N THR A 121 -9.04 29.45 -11.75
CA THR A 121 -9.63 28.12 -11.57
C THR A 121 -8.61 27.15 -10.99
N LEU A 122 -7.39 27.09 -11.54
CA LEU A 122 -6.32 26.24 -11.05
C LEU A 122 -5.98 26.57 -9.58
N TRP A 123 -5.89 27.86 -9.24
CA TRP A 123 -5.62 28.30 -7.87
C TRP A 123 -6.72 27.84 -6.90
N GLU A 124 -8.00 27.97 -7.26
CA GLU A 124 -9.11 27.51 -6.43
C GLU A 124 -9.09 25.98 -6.25
N LEU A 125 -8.81 25.21 -7.32
CA LEU A 125 -8.67 23.76 -7.23
C LEU A 125 -7.53 23.37 -6.29
N MET A 126 -6.39 24.06 -6.36
CA MET A 126 -5.24 23.83 -5.47
C MET A 126 -5.56 24.19 -4.02
N ARG A 127 -6.28 25.28 -3.78
CA ARG A 127 -6.75 25.69 -2.46
C ARG A 127 -7.65 24.60 -1.85
N ARG A 128 -8.61 24.10 -2.62
CA ARG A 128 -9.49 22.99 -2.21
C ARG A 128 -8.72 21.70 -2.00
N PHE A 129 -7.75 21.38 -2.84
CA PHE A 129 -6.91 20.21 -2.70
C PHE A 129 -6.17 20.22 -1.34
N ASN A 130 -5.70 21.36 -0.87
CA ASN A 130 -5.04 21.49 0.43
C ASN A 130 -5.97 21.24 1.63
N GLN A 131 -7.30 21.17 1.40
CA GLN A 131 -8.30 20.82 2.40
C GLN A 131 -8.68 19.32 2.40
N LEU A 132 -8.04 18.48 1.59
CA LEU A 132 -8.33 17.05 1.47
C LEU A 132 -8.48 16.30 2.81
N PRO A 133 -7.69 16.57 3.87
CA PRO A 133 -7.87 15.87 5.15
C PRO A 133 -9.24 16.12 5.80
N ASP A 134 -9.86 17.27 5.54
CA ASP A 134 -11.14 17.69 6.13
C ASP A 134 -12.36 17.39 5.25
N MET A 135 -12.12 17.02 4.00
CA MET A 135 -13.19 16.75 3.03
C MET A 135 -13.92 15.45 3.31
N ALA A 136 -15.25 15.49 3.23
CA ALA A 136 -16.06 14.30 3.13
C ALA A 136 -15.85 13.61 1.76
N ARG A 137 -16.22 12.34 1.67
CA ARG A 137 -16.03 11.55 0.43
C ARG A 137 -16.67 12.20 -0.80
N ALA A 138 -17.88 12.76 -0.64
CA ALA A 138 -18.58 13.43 -1.73
C ALA A 138 -17.84 14.68 -2.22
N ASP A 139 -17.21 15.44 -1.31
CA ASP A 139 -16.44 16.64 -1.66
C ASP A 139 -15.14 16.29 -2.39
N VAL A 140 -14.47 15.21 -1.96
CA VAL A 140 -13.30 14.66 -2.67
C VAL A 140 -13.70 14.22 -4.09
N ASP A 141 -14.89 13.62 -4.24
CA ASP A 141 -15.40 13.20 -5.55
C ASP A 141 -15.72 14.37 -6.46
N ARG A 142 -16.31 15.45 -5.92
CA ARG A 142 -16.54 16.70 -6.65
C ARG A 142 -15.22 17.33 -7.10
N LEU A 143 -14.26 17.46 -6.18
CA LEU A 143 -12.94 17.99 -6.53
C LEU A 143 -12.27 17.17 -7.63
N ALA A 144 -12.42 15.85 -7.60
CA ALA A 144 -11.89 14.96 -8.64
C ALA A 144 -12.53 15.22 -10.01
N GLY A 145 -13.85 15.46 -10.05
CA GLY A 145 -14.56 15.85 -11.26
C GLY A 145 -14.10 17.21 -11.79
N ASP A 146 -13.96 18.18 -10.90
CA ASP A 146 -13.54 19.54 -11.25
C ASP A 146 -12.12 19.57 -11.82
N ILE A 147 -11.16 18.81 -11.22
CA ILE A 147 -9.81 18.68 -11.75
C ILE A 147 -9.81 17.99 -13.13
N ALA A 148 -10.58 16.93 -13.30
CA ALA A 148 -10.71 16.23 -14.57
C ALA A 148 -11.26 17.16 -15.66
N SER A 149 -12.31 17.91 -15.35
CA SER A 149 -12.94 18.88 -16.25
C SER A 149 -11.99 20.03 -16.58
N PHE A 150 -11.22 20.51 -15.62
CA PHE A 150 -10.22 21.54 -15.85
C PHE A 150 -9.15 21.07 -16.85
N ILE A 151 -8.56 19.87 -16.63
CA ILE A 151 -7.57 19.31 -17.55
C ILE A 151 -8.17 19.12 -18.94
N PHE A 152 -9.41 18.62 -19.03
CA PHE A 152 -10.11 18.46 -20.30
C PHE A 152 -10.28 19.81 -21.04
N ALA A 153 -10.70 20.86 -20.35
CA ALA A 153 -10.86 22.19 -20.93
C ALA A 153 -9.54 22.74 -21.49
N GLU A 154 -8.43 22.59 -20.76
CA GLU A 154 -7.09 23.00 -21.23
C GLU A 154 -6.65 22.22 -22.49
N LEU A 155 -6.98 20.93 -22.58
CA LEU A 155 -6.67 20.13 -23.77
C LEU A 155 -7.54 20.51 -24.98
N VAL A 156 -8.81 20.82 -24.76
CA VAL A 156 -9.71 21.33 -25.83
C VAL A 156 -9.22 22.66 -26.37
N GLN A 157 -8.80 23.57 -25.49
CA GLN A 157 -8.24 24.84 -25.88
C GLN A 157 -6.97 24.69 -26.73
N LEU A 158 -6.06 23.81 -26.31
CA LEU A 158 -4.83 23.50 -27.06
C LEU A 158 -5.16 22.88 -28.44
N HIS A 159 -6.20 22.04 -28.51
CA HIS A 159 -6.67 21.45 -29.78
C HIS A 159 -7.17 22.50 -30.76
N GLY A 160 -7.98 23.43 -30.30
CA GLY A 160 -8.54 24.51 -31.15
C GLY A 160 -7.48 25.44 -31.79
N GLN A 161 -6.28 25.49 -31.19
CA GLN A 161 -5.19 26.33 -31.67
C GLN A 161 -4.32 25.67 -32.74
N ASN A 162 -4.24 24.36 -32.77
CA ASN A 162 -3.36 23.60 -33.68
C ASN A 162 -4.05 23.19 -35.01
N GLY A 163 -5.23 23.73 -35.36
CA GLY A 163 -5.86 23.56 -36.67
C GLY A 163 -6.23 22.12 -37.04
N GLY A 164 -6.24 21.18 -36.13
CA GLY A 164 -6.72 19.81 -36.35
C GLY A 164 -5.74 18.84 -36.99
N GLU A 165 -4.49 19.22 -37.22
CA GLU A 165 -3.47 18.27 -37.67
C GLU A 165 -3.13 17.28 -36.56
N SER A 166 -3.45 16.00 -36.79
CA SER A 166 -3.20 14.91 -35.83
C SER A 166 -1.91 14.17 -36.18
N ASP A 167 -0.77 14.76 -35.82
CA ASP A 167 0.50 14.08 -35.90
C ASP A 167 0.95 13.59 -34.50
N TRP A 168 2.04 12.80 -34.44
CA TRP A 168 2.60 12.30 -33.21
C TRP A 168 3.08 13.42 -32.27
N ARG A 169 3.54 14.55 -32.82
CA ARG A 169 4.02 15.74 -32.07
C ARG A 169 2.87 16.40 -31.34
N TYR A 170 1.75 16.50 -31.99
CA TYR A 170 0.52 17.01 -31.41
C TYR A 170 0.02 16.14 -30.26
N SER A 171 -0.08 14.82 -30.48
CA SER A 171 -0.48 13.87 -29.43
C SER A 171 0.48 13.90 -28.23
N HIS A 172 1.77 14.09 -28.48
CA HIS A 172 2.79 14.23 -27.43
C HIS A 172 2.62 15.54 -26.66
N SER A 173 2.31 16.65 -27.34
CA SER A 173 2.03 17.97 -26.74
C SER A 173 0.82 17.91 -25.81
N LEU A 174 -0.30 17.31 -26.26
CA LEU A 174 -1.48 17.07 -25.43
C LEU A 174 -1.14 16.26 -24.18
N TYR A 175 -0.36 15.18 -24.35
CA TYR A 175 0.09 14.37 -23.22
C TYR A 175 0.92 15.18 -22.23
N LEU A 176 1.90 15.95 -22.68
CA LEU A 176 2.78 16.75 -21.81
C LEU A 176 1.98 17.81 -21.03
N THR A 177 0.99 18.45 -21.65
CA THR A 177 0.10 19.41 -21.01
C THR A 177 -0.70 18.73 -19.90
N ALA A 178 -1.41 17.62 -20.21
CA ALA A 178 -2.16 16.86 -19.22
C ALA A 178 -1.26 16.33 -18.10
N ALA A 179 -0.07 15.85 -18.44
CA ALA A 179 0.88 15.32 -17.47
C ALA A 179 1.45 16.41 -16.54
N THR A 180 1.74 17.60 -17.08
CA THR A 180 2.21 18.73 -16.28
C THR A 180 1.14 19.16 -15.27
N LEU A 181 -0.10 19.36 -15.71
CA LEU A 181 -1.22 19.68 -14.81
C LEU A 181 -1.47 18.59 -13.78
N THR A 182 -1.38 17.31 -14.19
CA THR A 182 -1.52 16.17 -13.27
C THR A 182 -0.46 16.19 -12.17
N ARG A 183 0.78 16.56 -12.49
CA ARG A 183 1.88 16.64 -11.53
C ARG A 183 1.72 17.79 -10.55
N GLU A 184 1.09 18.90 -10.95
CA GLU A 184 0.76 19.99 -10.01
C GLU A 184 -0.09 19.48 -8.84
N PHE A 185 -0.99 18.52 -9.08
CA PHE A 185 -1.76 17.85 -8.04
C PHE A 185 -1.03 16.64 -7.40
N ARG A 186 0.31 16.61 -7.45
CA ARG A 186 1.17 15.55 -6.86
C ARG A 186 0.79 14.13 -7.29
N GLN A 187 0.21 13.98 -8.48
CA GLN A 187 -0.07 12.68 -9.05
C GLN A 187 0.95 12.33 -10.13
N THR A 188 1.34 11.05 -10.17
CA THR A 188 2.21 10.56 -11.25
C THR A 188 1.36 10.28 -12.49
N PRO A 189 1.63 10.96 -13.61
CA PRO A 189 0.94 10.69 -14.86
C PRO A 189 1.20 9.26 -15.34
N PRO A 190 0.23 8.62 -16.01
CA PRO A 190 0.50 7.36 -16.69
C PRO A 190 1.64 7.52 -17.70
N LEU A 191 2.49 6.52 -17.86
CA LEU A 191 3.67 6.49 -18.77
C LEU A 191 4.80 7.48 -18.42
N TRP A 192 4.70 8.27 -17.36
CA TRP A 192 5.67 9.34 -17.07
C TRP A 192 7.14 8.89 -17.09
N GLN A 193 7.44 7.77 -16.46
CA GLN A 193 8.82 7.25 -16.41
C GLN A 193 9.38 6.85 -17.78
N LYS A 194 8.50 6.54 -18.73
CA LYS A 194 8.89 6.10 -20.08
C LYS A 194 8.99 7.27 -21.06
N VAL A 195 8.18 8.32 -20.85
CA VAL A 195 8.16 9.52 -21.70
C VAL A 195 9.48 10.26 -21.70
N THR A 196 10.20 10.24 -20.58
CA THR A 196 11.54 10.87 -20.48
C THR A 196 12.64 10.09 -21.24
N THR A 197 12.36 8.88 -21.69
CA THR A 197 13.34 7.99 -22.32
C THR A 197 13.05 7.66 -23.78
N ARG A 198 11.80 7.81 -24.24
CA ARG A 198 11.40 7.54 -25.63
C ARG A 198 10.15 8.33 -26.05
N LEU A 199 10.01 8.53 -27.35
CA LEU A 199 8.78 8.99 -27.96
C LEU A 199 7.75 7.86 -28.04
N PHE A 200 6.47 8.21 -27.99
CA PHE A 200 5.35 7.27 -28.06
C PHE A 200 4.51 7.51 -29.30
N ALA A 201 3.97 6.43 -29.85
CA ALA A 201 2.94 6.52 -30.86
C ALA A 201 1.63 7.11 -30.27
N PRO A 202 0.79 7.78 -31.07
CA PRO A 202 -0.48 8.33 -30.62
C PRO A 202 -1.35 7.31 -29.87
N GLU A 203 -1.38 6.06 -30.33
CA GLU A 203 -2.17 4.97 -29.74
C GLU A 203 -1.71 4.61 -28.33
N GLU A 204 -0.45 4.86 -27.99
CA GLU A 204 0.09 4.61 -26.63
C GLU A 204 -0.23 5.74 -25.68
N VAL A 205 -0.25 7.00 -26.13
CA VAL A 205 -0.49 8.17 -25.25
C VAL A 205 -1.96 8.48 -25.06
N THR A 206 -2.82 8.18 -26.04
CA THR A 206 -4.25 8.46 -25.97
C THR A 206 -4.90 7.86 -24.73
N PRO A 207 -4.71 6.59 -24.37
CA PRO A 207 -5.26 6.04 -23.12
C PRO A 207 -4.73 6.73 -21.86
N ALA A 208 -3.50 7.22 -21.89
CA ALA A 208 -2.91 7.96 -20.76
C ALA A 208 -3.58 9.33 -20.59
N ILE A 209 -3.82 10.04 -21.70
CA ILE A 209 -4.56 11.30 -21.74
C ILE A 209 -5.99 11.08 -21.25
N MET A 210 -6.71 10.08 -21.77
CA MET A 210 -8.07 9.74 -21.35
C MET A 210 -8.19 9.44 -19.86
N ARG A 211 -7.16 8.87 -19.26
CA ARG A 211 -7.12 8.69 -17.80
C ARG A 211 -6.99 10.00 -17.06
N MET A 212 -6.07 10.87 -17.47
CA MET A 212 -5.81 12.16 -16.82
C MET A 212 -6.98 13.13 -16.89
N GLN A 213 -7.84 13.02 -17.90
CA GLN A 213 -9.11 13.76 -18.00
C GLN A 213 -10.32 12.97 -17.47
N GLY A 214 -10.12 11.78 -16.92
CA GLY A 214 -11.18 10.89 -16.43
C GLY A 214 -11.48 11.10 -14.95
N GLU A 215 -12.72 11.49 -14.61
CA GLU A 215 -13.17 11.69 -13.24
C GLU A 215 -12.94 10.46 -12.34
N SER A 216 -13.22 9.25 -12.87
CA SER A 216 -13.06 8.00 -12.10
C SER A 216 -11.61 7.73 -11.70
N TRP A 217 -10.65 8.12 -12.53
CA TRP A 217 -9.23 8.01 -12.25
C TRP A 217 -8.81 8.96 -11.12
N TRP A 218 -9.28 10.21 -11.15
CA TRP A 218 -9.03 11.20 -10.11
C TRP A 218 -9.68 10.82 -8.78
N LYS A 219 -10.94 10.35 -8.78
CA LYS A 219 -11.64 9.88 -7.57
C LYS A 219 -10.84 8.85 -6.80
N GLY A 220 -10.32 7.85 -7.49
CA GLY A 220 -9.49 6.81 -6.87
C GLY A 220 -8.23 7.37 -6.21
N ARG A 221 -7.55 8.30 -6.88
CA ARG A 221 -6.29 8.89 -6.41
C ARG A 221 -6.48 9.87 -5.27
N LEU A 222 -7.43 10.78 -5.38
CA LEU A 222 -7.68 11.79 -4.34
C LEU A 222 -8.23 11.17 -3.06
N ARG A 223 -9.13 10.18 -3.15
CA ARG A 223 -9.62 9.43 -1.97
C ARG A 223 -8.47 8.74 -1.24
N ARG A 224 -7.55 8.13 -1.98
CA ARG A 224 -6.36 7.50 -1.42
C ARG A 224 -5.48 8.54 -0.73
N LEU A 225 -5.14 9.60 -1.43
CA LEU A 225 -4.27 10.67 -0.91
C LEU A 225 -4.83 11.31 0.37
N ALA A 226 -6.13 11.63 0.38
CA ALA A 226 -6.82 12.18 1.54
C ALA A 226 -6.75 11.22 2.75
N ALA A 227 -6.93 9.93 2.50
CA ALA A 227 -6.90 8.90 3.52
C ALA A 227 -5.48 8.65 4.05
N GLU A 228 -4.47 8.61 3.17
CA GLU A 228 -3.06 8.52 3.55
C GLU A 228 -2.62 9.74 4.35
N TRP A 229 -3.01 10.95 3.94
CA TRP A 229 -2.68 12.18 4.66
C TRP A 229 -3.28 12.19 6.07
N ARG A 230 -4.57 11.86 6.20
CA ARG A 230 -5.21 11.73 7.53
C ARG A 230 -4.48 10.73 8.43
N GLU A 231 -4.15 9.55 7.92
CA GLU A 231 -3.43 8.54 8.70
C GLU A 231 -2.02 8.99 9.07
N HIS A 232 -1.31 9.66 8.17
CA HIS A 232 0.02 10.18 8.44
C HIS A 232 0.02 11.26 9.55
N LEU A 233 -1.00 12.11 9.58
CA LEU A 233 -1.22 13.06 10.67
C LEU A 233 -1.51 12.34 12.00
N GLN A 234 -2.26 11.24 11.99
CA GLN A 234 -2.50 10.42 13.18
C GLN A 234 -1.19 9.79 13.71
N ILE A 235 -0.31 9.35 12.80
CA ILE A 235 1.03 8.87 13.15
C ILE A 235 1.85 10.01 13.79
N ALA A 236 1.86 11.20 13.19
CA ALA A 236 2.57 12.37 13.72
C ALA A 236 2.08 12.76 15.11
N LEU A 237 0.79 12.60 15.39
CA LEU A 237 0.14 12.84 16.69
C LEU A 237 0.35 11.71 17.71
N ALA A 238 1.13 10.67 17.39
CA ALA A 238 1.29 9.45 18.18
C ALA A 238 -0.03 8.77 18.55
N GLN A 239 -1.08 8.92 17.70
CA GLN A 239 -2.32 8.15 17.83
C GLN A 239 -2.12 6.70 17.38
N VAL A 240 -1.14 6.46 16.48
CA VAL A 240 -0.64 5.15 16.12
C VAL A 240 0.59 4.87 16.98
N SER A 241 0.42 4.07 18.01
CA SER A 241 1.47 3.74 18.98
C SER A 241 1.06 2.55 19.85
N LYS A 242 2.02 1.95 20.54
CA LYS A 242 1.79 0.84 21.47
C LYS A 242 0.71 1.13 22.53
N THR A 243 0.66 2.37 23.01
CA THR A 243 -0.22 2.76 24.13
C THR A 243 -1.61 3.23 23.71
N ARG A 244 -1.86 3.47 22.39
CA ARG A 244 -3.15 4.02 21.91
C ARG A 244 -3.85 3.13 20.90
N SER A 245 -3.26 2.97 19.74
CA SER A 245 -3.79 2.12 18.66
C SER A 245 -2.60 1.57 17.87
N PRO A 246 -2.16 0.35 18.15
CA PRO A 246 -1.06 -0.27 17.43
C PRO A 246 -1.37 -0.45 15.95
N TYR A 247 -0.33 -0.33 15.11
CA TYR A 247 -0.33 -0.59 13.67
C TYR A 247 -1.06 0.41 12.78
N ALA A 248 -2.28 0.83 13.15
CA ALA A 248 -3.07 1.81 12.43
C ALA A 248 -3.95 2.61 13.38
N SER A 249 -4.36 3.81 12.98
CA SER A 249 -5.28 4.61 13.79
C SER A 249 -6.65 3.93 13.90
N ARG A 250 -7.37 4.22 14.99
CA ARG A 250 -8.75 3.73 15.17
C ARG A 250 -9.66 4.13 14.01
N ALA A 251 -9.44 5.32 13.43
CA ALA A 251 -10.19 5.78 12.28
C ALA A 251 -9.93 4.91 11.05
N THR A 252 -8.68 4.60 10.73
CA THR A 252 -8.33 3.69 9.62
C THR A 252 -8.88 2.28 9.81
N ILE A 253 -8.83 1.75 11.03
CA ILE A 253 -9.42 0.43 11.34
C ILE A 253 -10.94 0.44 11.15
N ALA A 254 -11.62 1.51 11.61
CA ALA A 254 -13.07 1.66 11.44
C ALA A 254 -13.46 1.80 9.97
N GLU A 255 -12.74 2.63 9.19
CA GLU A 255 -12.94 2.76 7.73
C GLU A 255 -12.76 1.42 7.00
N TRP A 256 -11.75 0.64 7.39
CA TRP A 256 -11.51 -0.69 6.81
C TRP A 256 -12.64 -1.67 7.13
N ARG A 257 -13.10 -1.72 8.39
CA ARG A 257 -14.22 -2.57 8.80
C ARG A 257 -15.50 -2.21 8.04
N GLU A 258 -15.79 -0.92 7.93
CA GLU A 258 -16.96 -0.44 7.19
C GLU A 258 -16.86 -0.76 5.69
N GLN A 259 -15.68 -0.62 5.09
CA GLN A 259 -15.48 -1.03 3.69
C GLN A 259 -15.69 -2.53 3.50
N LYS A 260 -15.22 -3.37 4.45
CA LYS A 260 -15.46 -4.82 4.40
C LYS A 260 -16.95 -5.15 4.51
N ARG A 261 -17.69 -4.47 5.40
CA ARG A 261 -19.13 -4.62 5.53
C ARG A 261 -19.84 -4.28 4.22
N ARG A 262 -19.58 -3.09 3.66
CA ARG A 262 -20.18 -2.68 2.37
C ARG A 262 -19.83 -3.63 1.22
N THR A 263 -18.61 -4.13 1.19
CA THR A 263 -18.21 -5.12 0.20
C THR A 263 -19.02 -6.40 0.36
N ARG A 264 -19.22 -6.88 1.59
CA ARG A 264 -20.01 -8.08 1.85
C ARG A 264 -21.48 -7.88 1.49
N ASP A 265 -22.08 -6.75 1.87
CA ASP A 265 -23.46 -6.39 1.52
C ASP A 265 -23.65 -6.38 -0.01
N PHE A 266 -22.68 -5.78 -0.74
CA PHE A 266 -22.69 -5.78 -2.20
C PHE A 266 -22.60 -7.20 -2.77
N LEU A 267 -21.68 -8.05 -2.27
CA LEU A 267 -21.53 -9.42 -2.74
C LEU A 267 -22.80 -10.26 -2.49
N GLN A 268 -23.49 -10.04 -1.38
CA GLN A 268 -24.75 -10.71 -1.05
C GLN A 268 -25.93 -10.27 -1.94
N GLY A 269 -25.88 -9.03 -2.41
CA GLY A 269 -26.89 -8.46 -3.31
C GLY A 269 -26.70 -8.76 -4.80
N MET A 270 -25.65 -9.50 -5.17
CA MET A 270 -25.29 -9.74 -6.57
C MET A 270 -25.15 -11.22 -6.88
N GLU A 271 -25.40 -11.56 -8.14
CA GLU A 271 -25.25 -12.89 -8.74
C GLU A 271 -24.40 -12.81 -10.00
N LEU A 272 -23.85 -13.95 -10.41
CA LEU A 272 -23.21 -14.12 -11.70
C LEU A 272 -24.16 -14.91 -12.60
N GLU A 273 -24.41 -14.42 -13.80
CA GLU A 273 -25.23 -15.06 -14.83
C GLU A 273 -24.34 -15.44 -16.01
N ASP A 274 -24.44 -16.68 -16.49
CA ASP A 274 -23.74 -17.16 -17.65
C ASP A 274 -24.52 -16.86 -18.96
N GLU A 275 -24.01 -17.36 -20.09
CA GLU A 275 -24.61 -17.16 -21.42
C GLU A 275 -25.93 -17.93 -21.56
N GLU A 276 -26.16 -18.97 -20.78
CA GLU A 276 -27.36 -19.81 -20.77
C GLU A 276 -28.42 -19.31 -19.76
N GLY A 277 -28.12 -18.25 -19.00
CA GLY A 277 -29.01 -17.68 -17.99
C GLY A 277 -28.94 -18.36 -16.61
N ASN A 278 -28.00 -19.32 -16.43
CA ASN A 278 -27.77 -19.93 -15.12
C ASN A 278 -27.17 -18.90 -14.17
N ARG A 279 -27.66 -18.89 -12.91
CA ARG A 279 -27.22 -17.92 -11.91
C ARG A 279 -26.54 -18.59 -10.73
N ILE A 280 -25.48 -17.97 -10.26
CA ILE A 280 -24.73 -18.41 -9.08
C ILE A 280 -24.48 -17.22 -8.14
N SER A 281 -24.56 -17.47 -6.85
CA SER A 281 -24.33 -16.46 -5.81
C SER A 281 -22.91 -15.92 -5.86
N LEU A 282 -22.75 -14.59 -5.91
CA LEU A 282 -21.44 -13.94 -5.93
C LEU A 282 -20.71 -14.10 -4.60
N ILE A 283 -21.44 -14.05 -3.47
CA ILE A 283 -20.84 -14.23 -2.14
C ILE A 283 -20.29 -15.65 -1.97
N ASP A 284 -20.97 -16.69 -2.48
CA ASP A 284 -20.48 -18.06 -2.37
C ASP A 284 -19.20 -18.26 -3.19
N LYS A 285 -19.12 -17.65 -4.36
CA LYS A 285 -17.89 -17.65 -5.17
C LYS A 285 -16.76 -16.87 -4.52
N HIS A 286 -17.06 -15.76 -3.84
CA HIS A 286 -16.08 -15.03 -3.04
C HIS A 286 -15.58 -15.88 -1.87
N ASP A 287 -16.47 -16.45 -1.09
CA ASP A 287 -16.14 -17.21 0.12
C ASP A 287 -15.42 -18.54 -0.20
N GLY A 288 -15.66 -19.11 -1.40
CA GLY A 288 -14.90 -20.24 -1.94
C GLY A 288 -13.62 -19.87 -2.70
N SER A 289 -13.15 -18.63 -2.68
CA SER A 289 -11.94 -18.18 -3.41
C SER A 289 -10.84 -17.71 -2.46
N VAL A 290 -9.66 -17.43 -3.01
CA VAL A 290 -8.53 -16.82 -2.27
C VAL A 290 -8.81 -15.39 -1.77
N ALA A 291 -9.97 -14.81 -2.09
CA ALA A 291 -10.45 -13.60 -1.44
C ALA A 291 -10.91 -13.86 0.01
N ASN A 292 -11.28 -15.10 0.32
CA ASN A 292 -11.52 -15.58 1.68
C ASN A 292 -10.18 -15.69 2.43
N PRO A 293 -10.03 -15.03 3.59
CA PRO A 293 -8.79 -15.06 4.37
C PRO A 293 -8.33 -16.47 4.74
N ALA A 294 -9.24 -17.37 5.11
CA ALA A 294 -8.91 -18.75 5.47
C ALA A 294 -8.30 -19.53 4.30
N ILE A 295 -8.91 -19.43 3.10
CA ILE A 295 -8.40 -20.08 1.89
C ILE A 295 -7.04 -19.47 1.50
N ARG A 296 -6.91 -18.15 1.59
CA ARG A 296 -5.64 -17.45 1.33
C ARG A 296 -4.53 -17.93 2.26
N ARG A 297 -4.82 -18.09 3.56
CA ARG A 297 -3.87 -18.61 4.53
C ARG A 297 -3.46 -20.05 4.19
N CYS A 298 -4.43 -20.94 3.89
CA CYS A 298 -4.14 -22.31 3.48
C CYS A 298 -3.26 -22.37 2.23
N GLU A 299 -3.54 -21.58 1.20
CA GLU A 299 -2.72 -21.51 -0.01
C GLU A 299 -1.28 -21.06 0.29
N LEU A 300 -1.11 -20.05 1.14
CA LEU A 300 0.23 -19.60 1.54
C LEU A 300 1.00 -20.69 2.30
N MET A 301 0.33 -21.37 3.24
CA MET A 301 0.93 -22.45 4.02
C MET A 301 1.33 -23.65 3.12
N THR A 302 0.47 -24.04 2.18
CA THR A 302 0.78 -25.09 1.18
C THR A 302 2.03 -24.74 0.38
N ARG A 303 2.16 -23.50 -0.08
CA ARG A 303 3.31 -23.03 -0.85
C ARG A 303 4.60 -23.01 -0.05
N ILE A 304 4.54 -22.61 1.20
CA ILE A 304 5.72 -22.58 2.08
C ILE A 304 6.15 -24.00 2.43
N ARG A 305 5.19 -24.88 2.73
CA ARG A 305 5.48 -26.30 2.98
C ARG A 305 6.16 -26.94 1.78
N GLY A 306 5.68 -26.66 0.55
CA GLY A 306 6.34 -27.15 -0.65
C GLY A 306 7.76 -26.60 -0.81
N PHE A 307 8.02 -25.37 -0.44
CA PHE A 307 9.39 -24.83 -0.44
C PHE A 307 10.27 -25.49 0.62
N GLU A 308 9.73 -25.83 1.79
CA GLU A 308 10.45 -26.60 2.81
C GLU A 308 10.77 -28.00 2.32
N THR A 309 9.83 -28.67 1.63
CA THR A 309 10.07 -29.98 0.99
C THR A 309 11.22 -29.89 -0.01
N ILE A 310 11.20 -28.94 -0.93
CA ILE A 310 12.28 -28.71 -1.92
C ILE A 310 13.62 -28.41 -1.21
N CYS A 311 13.59 -27.61 -0.13
CA CYS A 311 14.78 -27.33 0.68
C CYS A 311 15.43 -28.61 1.19
N ASN A 312 14.64 -29.52 1.75
CA ASN A 312 15.11 -30.80 2.29
C ASN A 312 15.63 -31.72 1.17
N GLU A 313 14.92 -31.82 0.06
CA GLU A 313 15.34 -32.61 -1.12
C GLU A 313 16.67 -32.14 -1.70
N MET A 314 16.89 -30.81 -1.72
CA MET A 314 18.13 -30.20 -2.22
C MET A 314 19.29 -30.19 -1.19
N GLY A 315 19.09 -30.67 0.05
CA GLY A 315 20.06 -30.54 1.12
C GLY A 315 20.36 -29.07 1.51
N TYR A 316 19.38 -28.18 1.34
CA TYR A 316 19.48 -26.77 1.70
C TYR A 316 19.14 -26.56 3.17
N ILE A 317 19.45 -25.38 3.70
CA ILE A 317 19.08 -24.97 5.05
C ILE A 317 18.16 -23.74 5.01
N GLY A 318 17.33 -23.61 6.03
CA GLY A 318 16.45 -22.46 6.23
C GLY A 318 17.04 -21.45 7.21
N GLU A 319 16.95 -20.17 6.86
CA GLU A 319 17.27 -19.04 7.74
C GLU A 319 16.04 -18.13 7.89
N PHE A 320 15.73 -17.80 9.14
CA PHE A 320 14.70 -16.82 9.46
C PHE A 320 15.35 -15.49 9.82
N CYS A 321 15.10 -14.46 9.01
CA CYS A 321 15.71 -13.15 9.17
C CYS A 321 14.65 -12.10 9.52
N THR A 322 15.00 -11.15 10.37
CA THR A 322 14.21 -9.95 10.65
C THR A 322 15.00 -8.72 10.22
N LEU A 323 14.40 -7.90 9.37
CA LEU A 323 15.00 -6.67 8.84
C LEU A 323 14.14 -5.47 9.24
N THR A 324 14.73 -4.54 9.99
CA THR A 324 14.08 -3.34 10.51
C THR A 324 14.69 -2.08 9.90
N ALA A 325 13.86 -1.07 9.67
CA ALA A 325 14.31 0.23 9.17
C ALA A 325 15.06 1.05 10.27
N PRO A 326 15.91 2.03 9.91
CA PRO A 326 16.55 2.96 10.84
C PRO A 326 15.58 3.73 11.74
N ALA A 327 16.09 4.20 12.89
CA ALA A 327 15.27 4.91 13.89
C ALA A 327 14.54 6.14 13.32
N ARG A 328 15.10 6.82 12.33
CA ARG A 328 14.47 7.98 11.68
C ARG A 328 13.16 7.68 10.94
N TYR A 329 12.85 6.41 10.68
CA TYR A 329 11.58 5.99 10.08
C TYR A 329 10.49 5.74 11.13
N HIS A 330 10.85 5.60 12.41
CA HIS A 330 9.93 5.32 13.50
C HIS A 330 9.36 6.59 14.11
N ALA A 331 8.03 6.74 14.09
CA ALA A 331 7.36 7.93 14.61
C ALA A 331 7.33 7.98 16.14
N THR A 332 7.23 6.81 16.79
CA THR A 332 7.21 6.69 18.25
C THR A 332 8.19 5.65 18.76
N LEU A 333 8.64 5.85 19.98
CA LEU A 333 9.43 4.87 20.73
C LEU A 333 8.51 3.77 21.29
N SER A 334 9.10 2.67 21.76
CA SER A 334 8.37 1.57 22.41
C SER A 334 7.60 2.01 23.67
N SER A 335 8.02 3.11 24.29
CA SER A 335 7.29 3.77 25.39
C SER A 335 6.00 4.48 24.95
N GLY A 336 5.75 4.63 23.65
CA GLY A 336 4.65 5.43 23.10
C GLY A 336 4.95 6.92 22.98
N GLN A 337 6.14 7.37 23.42
CA GLN A 337 6.58 8.75 23.27
C GLN A 337 7.03 9.05 21.83
N HIS A 338 6.98 10.32 21.45
CA HIS A 338 7.49 10.76 20.16
C HIS A 338 8.98 10.46 20.00
N ASN A 339 9.36 9.88 18.89
CA ASN A 339 10.76 9.73 18.55
C ASN A 339 11.31 11.05 17.98
N PRO A 340 12.31 11.68 18.62
CA PRO A 340 12.89 12.94 18.14
C PRO A 340 13.65 12.78 16.81
N LYS A 341 14.15 11.57 16.52
CA LYS A 341 14.87 11.27 15.26
C LYS A 341 13.95 11.12 14.04
N TRP A 342 12.61 11.02 14.25
CA TRP A 342 11.71 10.77 13.13
C TRP A 342 11.73 11.87 12.07
N GLY A 343 12.06 11.49 10.84
CA GLY A 343 12.15 12.39 9.69
C GLY A 343 10.81 12.77 9.05
N GLY A 344 9.69 12.26 9.55
CA GLY A 344 8.38 12.45 8.92
C GLY A 344 8.05 11.40 7.85
N ALA A 345 8.78 10.29 7.80
CA ALA A 345 8.53 9.24 6.82
C ALA A 345 7.20 8.51 7.10
N SER A 346 6.44 8.27 6.02
CA SER A 346 5.26 7.40 6.04
C SER A 346 5.64 5.91 6.00
N PRO A 347 4.74 5.01 6.42
CA PRO A 347 4.95 3.57 6.23
C PRO A 347 5.20 3.16 4.77
N ALA A 348 4.57 3.83 3.80
CA ALA A 348 4.82 3.58 2.38
C ALA A 348 6.25 3.96 1.94
N GLU A 349 6.79 5.07 2.46
CA GLU A 349 8.18 5.47 2.21
C GLU A 349 9.17 4.51 2.85
N THR A 350 8.89 4.07 4.08
CA THR A 350 9.71 3.07 4.75
C THR A 350 9.69 1.73 4.01
N GLN A 351 8.53 1.31 3.51
CA GLN A 351 8.43 0.11 2.68
C GLN A 351 9.25 0.24 1.38
N ARG A 352 9.23 1.41 0.76
CA ARG A 352 10.05 1.71 -0.42
C ARG A 352 11.55 1.61 -0.12
N TYR A 353 11.97 2.14 1.02
CA TYR A 353 13.35 1.99 1.51
C TYR A 353 13.75 0.51 1.65
N LEU A 354 12.93 -0.30 2.31
CA LEU A 354 13.20 -1.74 2.46
C LEU A 354 13.23 -2.47 1.11
N CYS A 355 12.36 -2.10 0.17
CA CYS A 355 12.37 -2.64 -1.18
C CYS A 355 13.66 -2.29 -1.93
N GLN A 356 14.14 -1.04 -1.84
CA GLN A 356 15.40 -0.61 -2.45
C GLN A 356 16.61 -1.31 -1.83
N LEU A 357 16.60 -1.51 -0.52
CA LEU A 357 17.63 -2.29 0.17
C LEU A 357 17.66 -3.72 -0.37
N TRP A 358 16.50 -4.36 -0.47
CA TRP A 358 16.38 -5.72 -1.02
C TRP A 358 16.82 -5.83 -2.47
N GLN A 359 16.58 -4.82 -3.30
CA GLN A 359 17.10 -4.77 -4.67
C GLN A 359 18.63 -4.80 -4.70
N LYS A 360 19.29 -4.03 -3.82
CA LYS A 360 20.75 -4.02 -3.69
C LYS A 360 21.29 -5.39 -3.23
N VAL A 361 20.64 -6.00 -2.22
CA VAL A 361 20.96 -7.35 -1.73
C VAL A 361 20.85 -8.37 -2.88
N ARG A 362 19.74 -8.37 -3.61
CA ARG A 362 19.54 -9.29 -4.75
C ARG A 362 20.59 -9.11 -5.84
N ALA A 363 20.94 -7.89 -6.17
CA ALA A 363 21.97 -7.60 -7.16
C ALA A 363 23.34 -8.12 -6.71
N ARG A 364 23.67 -8.02 -5.42
CA ARG A 364 24.91 -8.57 -4.85
C ARG A 364 24.91 -10.09 -4.88
N LEU A 365 23.85 -10.73 -4.41
CA LEU A 365 23.68 -12.18 -4.45
C LEU A 365 23.83 -12.73 -5.87
N HIS A 366 23.22 -12.05 -6.85
CA HIS A 366 23.32 -12.46 -8.25
C HIS A 366 24.76 -12.37 -8.79
N ARG A 367 25.51 -11.31 -8.47
CA ARG A 367 26.93 -11.16 -8.87
C ARG A 367 27.82 -12.24 -8.25
N GLU A 368 27.49 -12.67 -7.05
CA GLU A 368 28.22 -13.71 -6.32
C GLU A 368 27.69 -15.12 -6.61
N GLN A 369 26.76 -15.25 -7.58
CA GLN A 369 26.16 -16.53 -8.01
C GLN A 369 25.46 -17.28 -6.86
N ILE A 370 24.98 -16.56 -5.85
CA ILE A 370 24.22 -17.10 -4.74
C ILE A 370 22.75 -17.16 -5.13
N ARG A 371 22.19 -18.36 -5.14
CA ARG A 371 20.75 -18.59 -5.42
C ARG A 371 20.04 -18.96 -4.13
N LEU A 372 18.93 -18.32 -3.86
CA LEU A 372 18.06 -18.60 -2.73
C LEU A 372 16.60 -18.47 -3.13
N PHE A 373 15.73 -19.15 -2.40
CA PHE A 373 14.28 -19.03 -2.54
C PHE A 373 13.62 -18.96 -1.15
N GLY A 374 12.36 -18.57 -1.09
CA GLY A 374 11.68 -18.42 0.18
C GLY A 374 10.48 -17.47 0.14
N ILE A 375 10.21 -16.84 1.27
CA ILE A 375 9.11 -15.87 1.41
C ILE A 375 9.53 -14.68 2.25
N ARG A 376 9.01 -13.50 1.91
CA ARG A 376 9.05 -12.29 2.69
C ARG A 376 7.66 -11.96 3.22
N VAL A 377 7.55 -11.65 4.51
CA VAL A 377 6.37 -11.09 5.15
C VAL A 377 6.70 -9.68 5.62
N ALA A 378 5.88 -8.69 5.23
CA ALA A 378 5.98 -7.32 5.73
C ALA A 378 4.93 -7.10 6.83
N GLU A 379 5.39 -6.67 7.99
CA GLU A 379 4.57 -6.40 9.18
C GLU A 379 4.77 -4.97 9.68
N PRO A 380 3.77 -4.38 10.34
CA PRO A 380 3.95 -3.12 11.04
C PRO A 380 4.57 -3.33 12.44
N HIS A 381 5.44 -2.42 12.84
CA HIS A 381 5.69 -2.14 14.26
C HIS A 381 4.50 -1.42 14.89
N HIS A 382 4.52 -1.28 16.21
CA HIS A 382 3.45 -0.61 16.97
C HIS A 382 3.10 0.80 16.48
N ASP A 383 4.03 1.50 15.81
CA ASP A 383 3.87 2.84 15.25
C ASP A 383 3.50 2.86 13.75
N GLY A 384 3.22 1.69 13.16
CA GLY A 384 2.92 1.51 11.76
C GLY A 384 4.14 1.42 10.84
N THR A 385 5.36 1.55 11.35
CA THR A 385 6.58 1.41 10.56
C THR A 385 6.77 -0.03 10.09
N PRO A 386 6.91 -0.32 8.78
CA PRO A 386 7.11 -1.69 8.32
C PRO A 386 8.47 -2.25 8.69
N HIS A 387 8.48 -3.54 9.01
CA HIS A 387 9.67 -4.38 9.06
C HIS A 387 9.39 -5.69 8.32
N TRP A 388 10.44 -6.44 8.00
CA TRP A 388 10.32 -7.66 7.22
C TRP A 388 10.78 -8.87 7.98
N HIS A 389 9.99 -9.93 7.89
CA HIS A 389 10.41 -11.28 8.21
C HIS A 389 10.65 -12.02 6.89
N LEU A 390 11.82 -12.64 6.77
CA LEU A 390 12.21 -13.41 5.60
C LEU A 390 12.51 -14.84 6.05
N LEU A 391 11.88 -15.82 5.44
CA LEU A 391 12.27 -17.21 5.49
C LEU A 391 12.97 -17.54 4.18
N LEU A 392 14.27 -17.78 4.22
CA LEU A 392 15.11 -17.97 3.05
C LEU A 392 15.78 -19.34 3.10
N PHE A 393 15.74 -20.05 1.99
CA PHE A 393 16.38 -21.35 1.81
C PHE A 393 17.58 -21.22 0.89
N MET A 394 18.73 -21.76 1.30
CA MET A 394 20.02 -21.61 0.63
C MET A 394 20.95 -22.78 0.88
N ARG A 395 22.02 -22.87 0.11
CA ARG A 395 23.07 -23.87 0.35
C ARG A 395 23.76 -23.63 1.70
N PRO A 396 24.04 -24.69 2.51
CA PRO A 396 24.69 -24.53 3.82
C PRO A 396 26.01 -23.74 3.75
N GLN A 397 26.81 -23.99 2.71
CA GLN A 397 28.11 -23.35 2.51
C GLN A 397 28.00 -21.84 2.24
N GLN A 398 26.87 -21.36 1.72
CA GLN A 398 26.63 -19.97 1.37
C GLN A 398 25.94 -19.18 2.49
N ALA A 399 25.45 -19.84 3.54
CA ALA A 399 24.65 -19.20 4.58
C ALA A 399 25.40 -18.08 5.31
N ALA A 400 26.67 -18.28 5.63
CA ALA A 400 27.49 -17.26 6.29
C ALA A 400 27.64 -16.00 5.39
N GLN A 401 27.87 -16.22 4.10
CA GLN A 401 28.01 -15.14 3.12
C GLN A 401 26.69 -14.38 2.91
N VAL A 402 25.55 -15.09 2.85
CA VAL A 402 24.21 -14.46 2.77
C VAL A 402 23.94 -13.59 4.00
N ARG A 403 24.25 -14.10 5.20
CA ARG A 403 24.10 -13.34 6.46
C ARG A 403 24.98 -12.08 6.45
N GLN A 404 26.22 -12.20 6.00
CA GLN A 404 27.12 -11.05 5.87
C GLN A 404 26.55 -10.00 4.91
N ILE A 405 26.13 -10.39 3.70
CA ILE A 405 25.56 -9.46 2.70
C ILE A 405 24.32 -8.75 3.26
N LEU A 406 23.40 -9.48 3.88
CA LEU A 406 22.20 -8.89 4.48
C LEU A 406 22.56 -7.90 5.60
N THR A 407 23.52 -8.25 6.48
CA THR A 407 23.98 -7.39 7.56
C THR A 407 24.63 -6.11 7.03
N GLU A 408 25.51 -6.22 6.04
CA GLU A 408 26.18 -5.07 5.42
C GLU A 408 25.16 -4.06 4.90
N TYR A 409 24.20 -4.49 4.08
CA TYR A 409 23.20 -3.58 3.53
C TYR A 409 22.20 -3.08 4.57
N ALA A 410 21.78 -3.90 5.54
CA ALA A 410 20.88 -3.49 6.60
C ALA A 410 21.49 -2.43 7.53
N CYS A 411 22.80 -2.53 7.78
CA CYS A 411 23.53 -1.66 8.69
C CYS A 411 24.23 -0.48 7.99
N GLN A 412 24.15 -0.37 6.66
CA GLN A 412 24.84 0.67 5.90
C GLN A 412 24.30 2.06 6.20
N GLN A 413 22.98 2.22 6.30
CA GLN A 413 22.34 3.50 6.53
C GLN A 413 22.20 3.78 8.03
N ASP A 414 22.53 5.02 8.44
CA ASP A 414 22.49 5.46 9.84
C ASP A 414 23.30 4.49 10.76
N SER A 415 24.50 4.11 10.30
CA SER A 415 25.38 3.16 11.00
C SER A 415 25.84 3.68 12.36
N GLU A 416 25.89 5.00 12.54
CA GLU A 416 26.23 5.69 13.77
C GLU A 416 25.28 5.40 14.94
N GLU A 417 24.02 4.97 14.66
CA GLU A 417 23.09 4.57 15.71
C GLU A 417 23.26 3.11 16.16
N LEU A 418 24.11 2.34 15.48
CA LEU A 418 24.28 0.90 15.70
C LEU A 418 25.42 0.60 16.71
N ILE A 419 25.38 1.30 17.85
CA ILE A 419 26.37 1.11 18.91
C ILE A 419 26.02 -0.16 19.70
N GLY A 420 26.94 -1.13 19.64
CA GLY A 420 26.82 -2.40 20.35
C GLY A 420 25.94 -3.44 19.64
N GLU A 421 26.00 -4.65 20.17
CA GLU A 421 25.36 -5.83 19.55
C GLU A 421 23.82 -5.76 19.58
N LYS A 422 23.26 -5.21 20.65
CA LYS A 422 21.80 -5.06 20.80
C LYS A 422 21.19 -4.16 19.70
N ALA A 423 21.84 -3.05 19.38
CA ALA A 423 21.38 -2.14 18.34
C ALA A 423 21.49 -2.79 16.95
N ARG A 424 22.57 -3.51 16.68
CA ARG A 424 22.76 -4.27 15.43
C ARG A 424 21.71 -5.38 15.28
N LYS A 425 21.44 -6.15 16.33
CA LYS A 425 20.38 -7.17 16.35
C LYS A 425 18.99 -6.58 16.15
N ALA A 426 18.72 -5.39 16.68
CA ALA A 426 17.46 -4.69 16.44
C ALA A 426 17.30 -4.26 14.96
N ARG A 427 18.39 -3.95 14.26
CA ARG A 427 18.38 -3.60 12.83
C ARG A 427 18.27 -4.83 11.94
N PHE A 428 19.07 -5.85 12.20
CA PHE A 428 19.05 -7.10 11.47
C PHE A 428 19.38 -8.27 12.41
N HIS A 429 18.52 -9.26 12.39
CA HIS A 429 18.68 -10.48 13.17
C HIS A 429 18.38 -11.69 12.29
N THR A 430 19.15 -12.75 12.47
CA THR A 430 18.94 -14.02 11.79
C THR A 430 18.98 -15.18 12.79
N THR A 431 18.14 -16.18 12.53
CA THR A 431 18.07 -17.42 13.30
C THR A 431 18.06 -18.58 12.31
N ALA A 432 19.04 -19.48 12.44
CA ALA A 432 19.03 -20.71 11.66
C ALA A 432 17.83 -21.57 12.09
N ILE A 433 17.12 -22.13 11.12
CA ILE A 433 16.03 -23.07 11.38
C ILE A 433 16.66 -24.41 11.78
N ASP A 434 16.32 -24.86 12.97
CA ASP A 434 16.73 -26.15 13.51
C ASP A 434 15.58 -27.16 13.30
N PRO A 435 15.71 -28.13 12.37
CA PRO A 435 14.65 -29.10 12.11
C PRO A 435 14.25 -29.94 13.34
N GLN A 436 15.12 -30.06 14.33
CA GLN A 436 14.80 -30.77 15.57
C GLN A 436 13.88 -29.97 16.49
N LYS A 437 13.89 -28.64 16.39
CA LYS A 437 13.04 -27.74 17.19
C LYS A 437 11.72 -27.38 16.52
N GLY A 438 11.62 -27.59 15.21
CA GLY A 438 10.40 -27.33 14.46
C GLY A 438 10.64 -27.11 12.98
N SER A 439 9.54 -27.15 12.21
CA SER A 439 9.57 -26.94 10.76
C SER A 439 9.76 -25.47 10.41
N ALA A 440 10.38 -25.17 9.29
CA ALA A 440 10.48 -23.81 8.75
C ALA A 440 9.09 -23.20 8.50
N THR A 441 8.14 -24.01 8.06
CA THR A 441 6.73 -23.66 7.91
C THR A 441 6.11 -23.23 9.24
N GLY A 442 6.41 -23.94 10.34
CA GLY A 442 5.95 -23.60 11.68
C GLY A 442 6.43 -22.24 12.17
N TYR A 443 7.70 -21.90 11.91
CA TYR A 443 8.25 -20.59 12.26
C TYR A 443 7.51 -19.41 11.62
N ILE A 444 7.11 -19.52 10.35
CA ILE A 444 6.45 -18.44 9.63
C ILE A 444 4.93 -18.44 9.82
N ALA A 445 4.33 -19.56 10.25
CA ALA A 445 2.88 -19.73 10.36
C ALA A 445 2.22 -18.66 11.23
N LYS A 446 2.85 -18.33 12.37
CA LYS A 446 2.38 -17.28 13.29
C LYS A 446 2.26 -15.92 12.61
N TYR A 447 3.27 -15.54 11.82
CA TYR A 447 3.27 -14.28 11.08
C TYR A 447 2.21 -14.25 9.99
N ILE A 448 1.97 -15.39 9.33
CA ILE A 448 0.91 -15.50 8.32
C ILE A 448 -0.47 -15.35 8.97
N ALA A 449 -0.74 -16.07 10.05
CA ALA A 449 -2.01 -16.02 10.75
C ALA A 449 -2.29 -14.61 11.32
N LYS A 450 -1.31 -13.99 11.98
CA LYS A 450 -1.42 -12.61 12.51
C LYS A 450 -1.80 -11.60 11.42
N ASN A 451 -1.24 -11.76 10.23
CA ASN A 451 -1.41 -10.83 9.12
C ASN A 451 -2.68 -11.07 8.29
N ILE A 452 -3.40 -12.19 8.47
CA ILE A 452 -4.56 -12.55 7.66
C ILE A 452 -5.84 -12.61 8.49
N ASP A 453 -5.97 -13.56 9.42
CA ASP A 453 -7.22 -13.88 10.09
C ASP A 453 -7.10 -14.19 11.59
N GLY A 454 -5.89 -14.26 12.14
CA GLY A 454 -5.65 -14.60 13.54
C GLY A 454 -5.96 -16.06 13.90
N TYR A 455 -6.08 -16.96 12.93
CA TYR A 455 -6.41 -18.36 13.14
C TYR A 455 -5.38 -19.10 14.01
N ALA A 456 -5.85 -19.90 14.96
CA ALA A 456 -5.04 -20.71 15.88
C ALA A 456 -4.03 -19.90 16.72
N LEU A 457 -4.33 -18.62 16.98
CA LEU A 457 -3.54 -17.75 17.84
C LEU A 457 -4.29 -17.41 19.14
N ASP A 458 -5.28 -18.21 19.52
CA ASP A 458 -6.04 -18.02 20.73
C ASP A 458 -5.11 -18.23 21.96
N GLY A 459 -5.14 -17.27 22.89
CA GLY A 459 -4.25 -17.25 24.06
C GLY A 459 -2.86 -16.66 23.84
N GLU A 460 -2.42 -16.44 22.59
CA GLU A 460 -1.16 -15.77 22.32
C GLU A 460 -1.30 -14.25 22.33
N ARG A 461 -0.26 -13.58 22.85
CA ARG A 461 -0.16 -12.12 22.84
C ARG A 461 0.87 -11.66 21.82
N ASP A 462 0.56 -10.55 21.20
CA ASP A 462 1.46 -9.87 20.28
C ASP A 462 2.61 -9.19 21.05
N SER A 463 3.85 -9.46 20.63
CA SER A 463 5.05 -8.91 21.25
C SER A 463 5.17 -7.39 21.12
N GLU A 464 4.63 -6.83 20.05
CA GLU A 464 4.69 -5.39 19.75
C GLU A 464 3.63 -4.59 20.51
N SER A 465 2.40 -5.08 20.55
CA SER A 465 1.27 -4.37 21.13
C SER A 465 0.90 -4.84 22.54
N GLY A 466 1.19 -6.11 22.87
CA GLY A 466 0.70 -6.78 24.08
C GLY A 466 -0.76 -7.22 24.00
N GLU A 467 -1.47 -6.93 22.91
CA GLU A 467 -2.85 -7.31 22.67
C GLU A 467 -2.96 -8.79 22.23
N PRO A 468 -4.14 -9.43 22.35
CA PRO A 468 -4.35 -10.75 21.79
C PRO A 468 -4.06 -10.75 20.28
N LEU A 469 -3.26 -11.69 19.80
CA LEU A 469 -2.84 -11.75 18.39
C LEU A 469 -4.01 -11.81 17.40
N ARG A 470 -5.10 -12.47 17.79
CA ARG A 470 -6.32 -12.55 16.99
C ARG A 470 -6.92 -11.18 16.69
N ASP A 471 -6.88 -10.26 17.65
CA ASP A 471 -7.47 -8.93 17.51
C ASP A 471 -6.60 -7.99 16.67
N CYS A 472 -5.31 -8.31 16.52
CA CYS A 472 -4.37 -7.54 15.72
C CYS A 472 -4.62 -7.67 14.20
N ALA A 473 -5.19 -8.78 13.72
CA ALA A 473 -5.31 -9.06 12.29
C ALA A 473 -6.09 -7.98 11.52
N ALA A 474 -7.15 -7.42 12.12
CA ALA A 474 -7.91 -6.34 11.52
C ALA A 474 -7.09 -5.05 11.37
N ALA A 475 -6.31 -4.68 12.40
CA ALA A 475 -5.46 -3.49 12.38
C ALA A 475 -4.31 -3.63 11.38
N VAL A 476 -3.67 -4.81 11.33
CA VAL A 476 -2.60 -5.11 10.37
C VAL A 476 -3.10 -5.13 8.94
N SER A 477 -4.29 -5.71 8.69
CA SER A 477 -4.93 -5.68 7.36
C SER A 477 -5.33 -4.26 6.94
N ALA A 478 -5.85 -3.45 7.87
CA ALA A 478 -6.19 -2.05 7.63
C ALA A 478 -4.93 -1.22 7.30
N TRP A 479 -3.84 -1.43 8.03
CA TRP A 479 -2.53 -0.83 7.76
C TRP A 479 -2.02 -1.18 6.37
N ALA A 480 -1.99 -2.46 6.02
CA ALA A 480 -1.51 -2.90 4.71
C ALA A 480 -2.34 -2.32 3.56
N GLY A 481 -3.68 -2.28 3.73
CA GLY A 481 -4.60 -1.66 2.78
C GLY A 481 -4.41 -0.15 2.66
N ARG A 482 -4.20 0.56 3.78
CA ARG A 482 -3.99 2.01 3.81
C ARG A 482 -2.74 2.43 3.05
N TRP A 483 -1.63 1.73 3.27
CA TRP A 483 -0.32 2.07 2.73
C TRP A 483 0.04 1.30 1.46
N HIS A 484 -0.88 0.48 0.92
CA HIS A 484 -0.68 -0.35 -0.27
C HIS A 484 0.54 -1.28 -0.16
N ILE A 485 0.77 -1.81 1.04
CA ILE A 485 1.91 -2.69 1.31
C ILE A 485 1.55 -4.13 0.96
N ARG A 486 2.31 -4.72 0.04
CA ARG A 486 2.22 -6.15 -0.25
C ARG A 486 2.84 -6.93 0.91
N GLN A 487 2.01 -7.55 1.74
CA GLN A 487 2.45 -8.24 2.94
C GLN A 487 3.25 -9.50 2.64
N PHE A 488 2.85 -10.29 1.65
CA PHE A 488 3.46 -11.58 1.33
C PHE A 488 4.07 -11.56 -0.07
N GLN A 489 5.33 -11.95 -0.18
CA GLN A 489 6.01 -12.06 -1.46
C GLN A 489 6.96 -13.25 -1.46
N PHE A 490 6.74 -14.18 -2.39
CA PHE A 490 7.66 -15.29 -2.62
C PHE A 490 8.89 -14.83 -3.40
N VAL A 491 10.02 -15.43 -3.08
CA VAL A 491 11.30 -15.26 -3.76
C VAL A 491 11.62 -16.60 -4.42
N GLY A 492 11.81 -16.61 -5.73
CA GLY A 492 11.95 -17.84 -6.49
C GLY A 492 10.63 -18.62 -6.65
N GLY A 493 10.72 -19.79 -7.27
CA GLY A 493 9.61 -20.71 -7.51
C GLY A 493 8.66 -20.31 -8.63
N ALA A 494 7.72 -21.20 -8.91
CA ALA A 494 6.75 -21.06 -9.98
C ALA A 494 5.58 -20.13 -9.63
N PRO A 495 4.90 -19.53 -10.64
CA PRO A 495 3.81 -18.59 -10.42
C PRO A 495 2.53 -19.30 -9.97
N VAL A 496 1.90 -18.79 -8.90
CA VAL A 496 0.62 -19.31 -8.38
C VAL A 496 -0.55 -19.15 -9.36
N THR A 497 -0.43 -18.27 -10.36
CA THR A 497 -1.48 -18.08 -11.36
C THR A 497 -1.66 -19.34 -12.22
N VAL A 498 -0.56 -19.96 -12.68
CA VAL A 498 -0.59 -21.22 -13.43
C VAL A 498 -1.17 -22.34 -12.56
N TRP A 499 -0.69 -22.47 -11.31
CA TRP A 499 -1.24 -23.39 -10.32
C TRP A 499 -2.76 -23.32 -10.21
N ARG A 500 -3.30 -22.11 -10.11
CA ARG A 500 -4.75 -21.90 -10.00
C ARG A 500 -5.48 -22.19 -11.30
N GLU A 501 -4.87 -21.98 -12.48
CA GLU A 501 -5.48 -22.33 -13.76
C GLU A 501 -5.48 -23.84 -13.99
N LEU A 502 -4.41 -24.56 -13.63
CA LEU A 502 -4.34 -26.02 -13.70
C LEU A 502 -5.45 -26.70 -12.89
N ARG A 503 -5.73 -26.20 -11.68
CA ARG A 503 -6.82 -26.69 -10.81
C ARG A 503 -8.22 -26.42 -11.33
N ARG A 504 -8.38 -25.71 -12.47
CA ARG A 504 -9.67 -25.50 -13.15
C ARG A 504 -9.95 -26.55 -14.21
N LEU A 505 -8.95 -27.30 -14.62
CA LEU A 505 -9.09 -28.34 -15.63
C LEU A 505 -9.87 -29.51 -15.04
N THR A 506 -11.07 -29.74 -15.55
CA THR A 506 -11.95 -30.81 -15.08
C THR A 506 -11.65 -32.18 -15.72
N GLN A 507 -11.11 -32.18 -16.91
CA GLN A 507 -10.75 -33.40 -17.66
C GLN A 507 -9.25 -33.50 -17.82
N GLY A 508 -8.70 -34.72 -17.65
CA GLY A 508 -7.27 -35.01 -17.78
C GLY A 508 -6.92 -35.79 -19.03
N GLU A 509 -7.90 -36.12 -19.90
CA GLU A 509 -7.69 -36.90 -21.11
C GLU A 509 -7.06 -36.03 -22.20
N GLY A 510 -6.05 -36.58 -22.90
CA GLY A 510 -5.36 -35.88 -23.99
C GLY A 510 -4.30 -34.87 -23.59
N LEU A 511 -3.92 -34.79 -22.29
CA LEU A 511 -2.83 -33.95 -21.85
C LEU A 511 -1.46 -34.57 -22.13
N SER A 512 -0.46 -33.74 -22.48
CA SER A 512 0.94 -34.17 -22.45
C SER A 512 1.36 -34.63 -21.06
N ALA A 513 2.36 -35.49 -20.94
CA ALA A 513 2.84 -36.04 -19.67
C ALA A 513 3.17 -34.93 -18.66
N GLU A 514 3.92 -33.91 -19.07
CA GLU A 514 4.32 -32.78 -18.21
C GLU A 514 3.13 -31.94 -17.74
N LEU A 515 2.14 -31.73 -18.62
CA LEU A 515 0.95 -30.97 -18.25
C LEU A 515 0.04 -31.76 -17.31
N ALA A 516 -0.05 -33.09 -17.52
CA ALA A 516 -0.77 -34.02 -16.64
C ALA A 516 -0.13 -34.06 -15.25
N GLU A 517 1.20 -34.14 -15.18
CA GLU A 517 1.96 -34.12 -13.92
C GLU A 517 1.79 -32.79 -13.20
N ALA A 518 1.96 -31.65 -13.89
CA ALA A 518 1.73 -30.32 -13.30
C ALA A 518 0.31 -30.16 -12.77
N ARG A 519 -0.70 -30.70 -13.49
CA ARG A 519 -2.10 -30.68 -13.04
C ARG A 519 -2.31 -31.58 -11.82
N ALA A 520 -1.79 -32.82 -11.83
CA ALA A 520 -1.92 -33.75 -10.72
C ALA A 520 -1.30 -33.16 -9.43
N ALA A 521 -0.12 -32.56 -9.53
CA ALA A 521 0.52 -31.85 -8.44
C ALA A 521 -0.35 -30.69 -7.93
N ALA A 522 -0.95 -29.91 -8.84
CA ALA A 522 -1.82 -28.80 -8.46
C ALA A 522 -3.12 -29.28 -7.77
N ASP A 523 -3.74 -30.35 -8.25
CA ASP A 523 -4.98 -30.92 -7.70
C ASP A 523 -4.76 -31.57 -6.34
N SER A 524 -3.66 -32.30 -6.14
CA SER A 524 -3.28 -32.92 -4.87
C SER A 524 -2.82 -31.91 -3.80
N GLY A 525 -2.51 -30.68 -4.22
CA GLY A 525 -1.97 -29.67 -3.31
C GLY A 525 -0.47 -29.80 -3.08
N ASP A 526 0.24 -30.55 -3.91
CA ASP A 526 1.70 -30.71 -3.84
C ASP A 526 2.42 -29.59 -4.57
N TRP A 527 2.73 -28.53 -3.80
CA TRP A 527 3.46 -27.37 -4.33
C TRP A 527 4.91 -27.70 -4.70
N ALA A 528 5.56 -28.68 -4.04
CA ALA A 528 6.93 -29.05 -4.35
C ALA A 528 6.99 -29.74 -5.73
N ALA A 529 6.17 -30.76 -5.95
CA ALA A 529 6.06 -31.42 -7.24
C ALA A 529 5.73 -30.43 -8.36
N TYR A 530 4.76 -29.53 -8.13
CA TYR A 530 4.42 -28.48 -9.10
C TYR A 530 5.60 -27.58 -9.46
N VAL A 531 6.39 -27.11 -8.46
CA VAL A 531 7.56 -26.26 -8.72
C VAL A 531 8.63 -27.04 -9.48
N ASN A 532 8.84 -28.32 -9.16
CA ASN A 532 9.83 -29.18 -9.82
C ASN A 532 9.47 -29.40 -11.30
N VAL A 533 8.20 -29.69 -11.60
CA VAL A 533 7.72 -29.82 -13.00
C VAL A 533 7.87 -28.50 -13.77
N GLN A 534 7.71 -27.36 -13.11
CA GLN A 534 7.89 -26.05 -13.74
C GLN A 534 9.37 -25.67 -14.01
N GLY A 535 10.34 -26.51 -13.64
CA GLY A 535 11.77 -26.28 -13.80
C GLY A 535 12.51 -25.92 -12.52
N GLY A 536 11.89 -26.14 -11.35
CA GLY A 536 12.48 -25.97 -10.02
C GLY A 536 12.35 -24.56 -9.43
N PRO A 537 12.93 -24.34 -8.21
CA PRO A 537 12.76 -23.10 -7.47
C PRO A 537 13.50 -21.90 -8.09
N PHE A 538 14.39 -22.12 -9.03
CA PHE A 538 15.20 -21.09 -9.69
C PHE A 538 14.85 -20.88 -11.15
N VAL A 539 13.77 -21.49 -11.63
CA VAL A 539 13.34 -21.36 -13.02
C VAL A 539 13.02 -19.91 -13.39
N ARG A 540 13.46 -19.48 -14.54
CA ARG A 540 13.12 -18.15 -15.08
C ARG A 540 11.72 -18.17 -15.67
N ARG A 541 11.08 -17.00 -15.76
CA ARG A 541 9.69 -16.90 -16.27
C ARG A 541 9.55 -17.34 -17.72
N ASP A 542 10.56 -17.14 -18.52
CA ASP A 542 10.64 -17.55 -19.92
C ASP A 542 10.91 -19.04 -20.11
N GLU A 543 11.44 -19.71 -19.08
CA GLU A 543 11.80 -21.13 -19.06
C GLU A 543 10.74 -22.04 -18.39
N LEU A 544 9.67 -21.44 -17.83
CA LEU A 544 8.59 -22.22 -17.21
C LEU A 544 7.99 -23.24 -18.17
N ALA A 545 7.83 -24.50 -17.74
CA ALA A 545 7.25 -25.55 -18.56
C ALA A 545 5.80 -25.23 -18.96
N VAL A 546 4.97 -24.80 -18.01
CA VAL A 546 3.59 -24.41 -18.24
C VAL A 546 3.41 -22.91 -17.99
N ARG A 547 2.80 -22.21 -18.96
CA ARG A 547 2.59 -20.75 -18.89
C ARG A 547 1.12 -20.39 -19.09
N VAL A 548 0.74 -19.20 -18.63
CA VAL A 548 -0.60 -18.66 -18.78
C VAL A 548 -0.82 -18.19 -20.22
N TRP A 549 -1.94 -18.62 -20.81
CA TRP A 549 -2.39 -18.14 -22.10
C TRP A 549 -3.27 -16.91 -21.94
N TYR A 550 -2.92 -15.84 -22.64
CA TYR A 550 -3.70 -14.61 -22.69
C TYR A 550 -4.37 -14.45 -24.04
N GLN A 551 -5.62 -14.06 -24.03
CA GLN A 551 -6.37 -13.70 -25.22
C GLN A 551 -6.82 -12.24 -25.12
N GLN A 552 -6.70 -11.51 -26.23
CA GLN A 552 -7.22 -10.15 -26.32
C GLN A 552 -8.75 -10.17 -26.26
N ALA A 553 -9.33 -9.29 -25.41
CA ALA A 553 -10.77 -9.11 -25.34
C ALA A 553 -11.25 -8.37 -26.58
N LYS A 554 -12.49 -8.65 -27.02
CA LYS A 554 -13.12 -7.94 -28.17
C LYS A 554 -13.29 -6.45 -27.91
N GLU A 555 -13.50 -6.05 -26.66
CA GLU A 555 -13.75 -4.67 -26.27
C GLU A 555 -12.53 -4.09 -25.53
N CYS A 556 -12.24 -2.83 -25.82
CA CYS A 556 -11.28 -2.04 -25.03
C CYS A 556 -11.86 -1.66 -23.65
N ASN A 557 -11.00 -1.24 -22.74
CA ASN A 557 -11.46 -0.66 -21.48
C ASN A 557 -12.02 0.75 -21.70
N SER A 558 -12.53 1.39 -20.61
CA SER A 558 -13.09 2.75 -20.66
C SER A 558 -12.10 3.84 -21.09
N TRP A 559 -10.84 3.54 -21.26
CA TRP A 559 -9.78 4.44 -21.72
C TRP A 559 -9.20 4.06 -23.09
N GLY A 560 -9.87 3.15 -23.83
CA GLY A 560 -9.45 2.73 -25.17
C GLY A 560 -8.27 1.76 -25.19
N GLU A 561 -7.89 1.14 -24.04
CA GLU A 561 -6.80 0.15 -24.04
C GLU A 561 -7.32 -1.25 -24.30
N GLU A 562 -6.55 -2.00 -25.06
CA GLU A 562 -6.76 -3.44 -25.24
C GLU A 562 -6.68 -4.19 -23.91
N ILE A 563 -7.63 -5.07 -23.69
CA ILE A 563 -7.68 -5.88 -22.47
C ILE A 563 -7.18 -7.29 -22.80
N MET A 564 -6.06 -7.68 -22.22
CA MET A 564 -5.59 -9.07 -22.25
C MET A 564 -6.19 -9.87 -21.11
N ARG A 565 -6.90 -10.96 -21.41
CA ARG A 565 -7.55 -11.82 -20.40
C ARG A 565 -6.91 -13.19 -20.39
N ILE A 566 -6.73 -13.76 -19.18
CA ILE A 566 -6.33 -15.16 -19.03
C ILE A 566 -7.48 -16.03 -19.54
N LYS A 567 -7.20 -16.92 -20.49
CA LYS A 567 -8.16 -17.89 -21.03
C LYS A 567 -7.75 -19.34 -20.78
N GLY A 568 -6.46 -19.57 -20.49
CA GLY A 568 -5.98 -20.93 -20.28
C GLY A 568 -4.50 -20.99 -19.92
N VAL A 569 -3.93 -22.14 -20.18
CA VAL A 569 -2.50 -22.43 -20.05
C VAL A 569 -1.98 -23.06 -21.33
N TYR A 570 -0.69 -23.03 -21.56
CA TYR A 570 -0.02 -23.69 -22.66
C TYR A 570 1.32 -24.27 -22.22
N LEU A 571 1.79 -25.31 -22.90
CA LEU A 571 3.11 -25.89 -22.70
C LEU A 571 4.15 -25.10 -23.49
N ASN A 572 5.22 -24.65 -22.83
CA ASN A 572 6.21 -23.78 -23.45
C ASN A 572 7.17 -24.50 -24.42
N ALA A 573 7.34 -25.80 -24.24
CA ALA A 573 8.26 -26.63 -25.06
C ALA A 573 7.74 -26.92 -26.45
N LEU A 574 6.45 -26.71 -26.74
CA LEU A 574 5.86 -26.98 -28.04
C LEU A 574 5.99 -25.76 -28.96
N ASP A 575 6.46 -25.98 -30.20
CA ASP A 575 6.52 -24.93 -31.23
C ASP A 575 5.11 -24.42 -31.60
N ASP A 576 4.13 -25.33 -31.66
CA ASP A 576 2.71 -24.99 -31.77
C ASP A 576 2.10 -24.83 -30.38
N LYS A 577 2.03 -23.59 -29.90
CA LYS A 577 1.50 -23.21 -28.59
C LYS A 577 -0.02 -23.31 -28.54
N GLN A 578 -0.58 -24.52 -28.70
CA GLN A 578 -2.01 -24.73 -28.56
C GLN A 578 -2.46 -24.48 -27.11
N PRO A 579 -3.34 -23.52 -26.87
CA PRO A 579 -3.77 -23.22 -25.51
C PRO A 579 -4.82 -24.22 -25.04
N LEU A 580 -4.61 -24.73 -23.83
CA LEU A 580 -5.64 -25.47 -23.13
C LEU A 580 -6.52 -24.46 -22.35
N LEU A 581 -7.76 -24.33 -22.78
CA LEU A 581 -8.68 -23.34 -22.21
C LEU A 581 -9.18 -23.79 -20.83
N THR A 582 -9.00 -22.92 -19.83
CA THR A 582 -9.46 -23.14 -18.44
C THR A 582 -10.67 -22.30 -18.08
N ARG A 583 -11.07 -21.37 -18.96
CA ARG A 583 -12.17 -20.41 -18.73
C ARG A 583 -13.13 -20.42 -19.92
N LEU A 584 -13.97 -21.44 -19.95
CA LEU A 584 -14.90 -21.70 -21.05
C LEU A 584 -16.15 -20.81 -20.98
N VAL A 585 -16.65 -20.50 -19.79
CA VAL A 585 -17.90 -19.78 -19.56
C VAL A 585 -17.62 -18.29 -19.31
N SER A 586 -18.41 -17.44 -19.96
CA SER A 586 -18.43 -15.99 -19.69
C SER A 586 -19.53 -15.67 -18.69
N TRP A 587 -19.20 -14.83 -17.70
CA TRP A 587 -20.11 -14.46 -16.64
C TRP A 587 -20.42 -12.97 -16.66
N LYS A 588 -21.69 -12.60 -16.48
CA LYS A 588 -22.15 -11.22 -16.26
C LYS A 588 -22.52 -11.04 -14.79
N LEU A 589 -22.22 -9.85 -14.25
CA LEU A 589 -22.65 -9.48 -12.92
C LEU A 589 -24.07 -8.89 -13.00
N VAL A 590 -25.01 -9.49 -12.27
CA VAL A 590 -26.42 -9.07 -12.24
C VAL A 590 -26.89 -8.89 -10.79
N PRO A 591 -27.87 -8.01 -10.51
CA PRO A 591 -28.51 -7.95 -9.21
C PRO A 591 -29.19 -9.29 -8.86
N LYS A 592 -29.15 -9.65 -7.59
CA LYS A 592 -29.87 -10.82 -7.09
C LYS A 592 -31.37 -10.65 -7.34
N ARG A 593 -32.04 -11.67 -7.87
CA ARG A 593 -33.49 -11.68 -8.01
C ARG A 593 -34.12 -11.55 -6.62
N LYS A 594 -35.05 -10.64 -6.46
CA LYS A 594 -35.92 -10.65 -5.29
C LYS A 594 -36.73 -11.94 -5.38
N ALA A 595 -36.70 -12.76 -4.31
CA ALA A 595 -37.58 -13.91 -4.24
C ALA A 595 -39.02 -13.39 -4.29
N GLU A 596 -39.74 -13.72 -5.35
CA GLU A 596 -41.21 -13.65 -5.29
C GLU A 596 -41.65 -14.61 -4.17
N ALA A 597 -42.43 -14.11 -3.22
CA ALA A 597 -42.96 -14.89 -2.11
C ALA A 597 -43.89 -15.95 -2.67
N GLY A 598 -43.35 -17.11 -3.02
CA GLY A 598 -44.08 -18.33 -3.38
C GLY A 598 -43.88 -19.40 -2.30
N PRO A 599 -44.75 -20.39 -2.17
CA PRO A 599 -44.75 -21.32 -1.06
C PRO A 599 -43.46 -22.15 -1.01
N VAL A 600 -42.95 -22.30 0.21
CA VAL A 600 -41.75 -23.07 0.55
C VAL A 600 -42.01 -24.56 0.29
N GLU A 601 -41.52 -25.07 -0.82
CA GLU A 601 -41.26 -26.52 -0.95
C GLU A 601 -39.83 -26.81 -0.48
N GLN A 602 -39.77 -27.48 0.66
CA GLN A 602 -38.55 -28.05 1.21
C GLN A 602 -38.11 -29.22 0.33
N ASN A 603 -37.16 -29.02 -0.55
CA ASN A 603 -36.36 -30.11 -1.10
C ASN A 603 -34.88 -29.87 -0.75
N ALA A 604 -34.49 -30.45 0.37
CA ALA A 604 -33.12 -30.63 0.76
C ALA A 604 -32.48 -31.68 -0.14
N SER A 605 -31.85 -31.25 -1.22
CA SER A 605 -30.91 -32.05 -1.98
C SER A 605 -29.53 -31.67 -1.51
N ALA A 606 -28.91 -32.59 -0.78
CA ALA A 606 -27.53 -32.51 -0.32
C ALA A 606 -26.57 -32.35 -1.51
N CYS A 607 -26.12 -31.15 -1.76
CA CYS A 607 -24.93 -30.91 -2.55
C CYS A 607 -23.72 -31.30 -1.73
N SER A 608 -23.18 -32.47 -2.00
CA SER A 608 -21.91 -32.94 -1.50
C SER A 608 -20.83 -31.86 -1.66
N SER A 609 -20.10 -31.68 -0.60
CA SER A 609 -18.91 -30.86 -0.48
C SER A 609 -17.81 -31.33 -1.45
N SER A 610 -17.95 -31.06 -2.72
CA SER A 610 -16.87 -31.24 -3.66
C SER A 610 -16.18 -29.92 -3.92
N SER A 611 -15.09 -29.83 -3.23
CA SER A 611 -13.84 -29.27 -3.67
C SER A 611 -13.76 -27.76 -3.90
N VAL A 612 -12.84 -27.22 -3.17
CA VAL A 612 -12.04 -25.98 -3.36
C VAL A 612 -11.70 -25.68 -4.84
N ILE A 613 -11.90 -26.63 -5.72
CA ILE A 613 -11.49 -26.64 -7.14
C ILE A 613 -12.29 -25.65 -8.01
N ASN A 614 -13.55 -25.36 -7.67
CA ASN A 614 -14.43 -24.53 -8.51
C ASN A 614 -14.43 -23.02 -8.19
N CYS A 615 -13.67 -22.59 -7.20
CA CYS A 615 -13.71 -21.21 -6.69
C CYS A 615 -13.12 -20.15 -7.62
N THR A 616 -12.47 -20.54 -8.69
CA THR A 616 -11.74 -19.62 -9.57
C THR A 616 -12.40 -19.37 -10.92
N ARG A 617 -13.64 -19.81 -11.14
CA ARG A 617 -14.40 -19.54 -12.39
C ARG A 617 -14.93 -18.10 -12.51
N ILE A 618 -14.65 -17.23 -11.54
CA ILE A 618 -15.03 -15.82 -11.64
C ILE A 618 -14.13 -15.17 -12.69
N ALA A 619 -14.67 -14.91 -13.86
CA ALA A 619 -14.02 -14.04 -14.83
C ALA A 619 -13.81 -12.66 -14.18
N ARG A 620 -12.57 -12.32 -13.86
CA ARG A 620 -12.24 -10.98 -13.39
C ARG A 620 -12.55 -10.00 -14.52
N ARG A 621 -13.64 -9.25 -14.40
CA ARG A 621 -13.72 -7.96 -15.05
C ARG A 621 -12.79 -7.03 -14.30
N PRO A 622 -11.73 -6.47 -14.91
CA PRO A 622 -10.75 -5.66 -14.19
C PRO A 622 -11.32 -4.41 -13.52
N GLY A 623 -12.56 -4.07 -13.78
CA GLY A 623 -13.17 -2.84 -13.29
C GLY A 623 -13.96 -2.93 -11.98
N LEU A 624 -14.60 -4.05 -11.64
CA LEU A 624 -15.56 -4.06 -10.54
C LEU A 624 -15.01 -4.64 -9.24
N LEU A 625 -14.28 -5.77 -9.29
CA LEU A 625 -13.63 -6.34 -8.12
C LEU A 625 -12.35 -5.57 -7.75
N ALA A 626 -11.62 -5.01 -8.74
CA ALA A 626 -10.52 -4.08 -8.48
C ALA A 626 -11.00 -2.78 -7.81
N ARG A 627 -12.23 -2.30 -8.10
CA ARG A 627 -12.85 -1.19 -7.35
C ARG A 627 -13.16 -1.54 -5.90
N LEU A 628 -13.34 -2.81 -5.58
CA LEU A 628 -13.63 -3.26 -4.23
C LEU A 628 -12.37 -3.53 -3.40
N ASN A 629 -11.25 -3.90 -4.04
CA ASN A 629 -10.00 -4.26 -3.37
C ASN A 629 -8.80 -3.36 -3.67
N HIS A 630 -8.92 -2.29 -4.46
CA HIS A 630 -7.88 -1.29 -4.76
C HIS A 630 -6.53 -1.83 -5.29
N TRP A 631 -6.52 -2.94 -6.05
CA TRP A 631 -5.30 -3.44 -6.68
C TRP A 631 -5.45 -3.49 -8.20
N PRO A 632 -4.76 -2.64 -8.96
CA PRO A 632 -4.53 -2.90 -10.37
C PRO A 632 -3.48 -4.00 -10.50
N GLU A 633 -3.81 -5.15 -11.08
CA GLU A 633 -2.79 -6.05 -11.59
C GLU A 633 -2.03 -5.34 -12.72
N PRO A 634 -0.70 -5.41 -12.77
CA PRO A 634 0.03 -4.83 -13.88
C PRO A 634 -0.36 -5.55 -15.17
N THR A 635 -0.91 -4.81 -16.11
CA THR A 635 -1.10 -5.27 -17.48
C THR A 635 0.27 -5.47 -18.12
N VAL A 636 0.74 -6.71 -18.18
CA VAL A 636 1.95 -7.06 -18.93
C VAL A 636 1.56 -7.17 -20.39
N LYS A 637 1.87 -6.16 -21.19
CA LYS A 637 1.85 -6.25 -22.64
C LYS A 637 2.98 -7.17 -23.09
N ASN A 638 2.69 -8.42 -23.41
CA ASN A 638 3.57 -9.25 -24.21
C ASN A 638 3.37 -8.86 -25.70
N ARG A 639 4.16 -7.92 -26.20
CA ARG A 639 4.34 -7.78 -27.64
C ARG A 639 5.21 -8.96 -28.10
N ALA A 640 4.71 -9.79 -29.01
CA ALA A 640 5.55 -10.63 -29.85
C ALA A 640 6.48 -9.68 -30.63
N LYS A 641 7.78 -9.81 -30.43
CA LYS A 641 8.79 -9.13 -31.25
C LYS A 641 8.85 -9.81 -32.62
N PRO A 642 8.91 -9.07 -33.73
CA PRO A 642 9.40 -9.62 -34.98
C PRO A 642 10.88 -10.02 -34.79
N ALA A 643 11.28 -11.12 -35.38
CA ALA A 643 12.64 -11.62 -35.38
C ALA A 643 13.56 -10.58 -36.04
N GLY A 644 14.62 -10.17 -35.34
CA GLY A 644 15.66 -9.31 -35.91
C GLY A 644 16.45 -8.58 -34.84
N GLU A 645 17.68 -9.04 -34.67
CA GLU A 645 18.90 -8.36 -34.18
C GLU A 645 19.06 -7.96 -32.71
N GLY A 646 20.23 -8.35 -32.21
CA GLY A 646 20.69 -8.31 -30.86
C GLY A 646 20.84 -6.90 -30.26
N GLY A 647 20.51 -6.81 -29.00
CA GLY A 647 20.78 -5.64 -28.18
C GLY A 647 20.53 -5.96 -26.72
N LEU A 648 21.58 -5.95 -25.94
CA LEU A 648 21.60 -6.02 -24.49
C LEU A 648 20.66 -4.96 -23.88
N TYR A 649 19.56 -5.36 -23.28
CA TYR A 649 18.76 -4.47 -22.45
C TYR A 649 18.44 -5.08 -21.08
N SER A 650 18.94 -4.38 -20.09
CA SER A 650 18.64 -4.50 -18.67
C SER A 650 17.13 -4.46 -18.42
N GLN A 651 16.58 -5.54 -17.87
CA GLN A 651 15.18 -5.61 -17.42
C GLN A 651 15.04 -4.96 -16.05
N ASN A 652 14.54 -3.74 -16.01
CA ASN A 652 13.96 -3.15 -14.81
C ASN A 652 12.45 -3.38 -14.84
N ALA A 653 12.00 -4.46 -14.22
CA ALA A 653 10.62 -4.55 -13.75
C ALA A 653 10.59 -4.08 -12.29
N PRO A 654 9.68 -3.20 -11.91
CA PRO A 654 9.54 -2.82 -10.49
C PRO A 654 9.09 -4.03 -9.67
N PRO A 655 9.44 -4.07 -8.36
CA PRO A 655 9.18 -5.19 -7.46
C PRO A 655 7.71 -5.48 -7.23
#